data_43c96e4d6a6ee635f208100c6f0c3ac0
#
_entry.id   43c96e4d6a6ee635f208100c6f0c3ac0
#
_cell.length_a   1.000
_cell.length_b   1.000
_cell.length_c   1.000
_cell.angle_alpha   90.00
_cell.angle_beta   90.00
_cell.angle_gamma   90.00
#
_symmetry.space_group_name_H-M   'P 1'
#
loop_
_entity.id
_entity.type
_entity.pdbx_description
1 polymer ?
#
loop_
_entity_poly.entity_id
_entity_poly.type
_entity_poly.pdbx_seq_one_letter_code
_entity_poly.pdbx_strand_id
1 'polypeptide(L)'
;MNTFRMIRHYLLPSTSNGKISNKRSSIIAGLVCTFLFLSDVRATESVAREWNEALLEAIREDFARPTVHARNLFHFSIAVYDSWAVYDTTASTYFLGKTVDGYTCPFNGIMLPSASQKQLNQEETMGFAAFRLLMHRFENSPGADSTLPRFQRLLLEQGYDESNISVDYESGDPAALGNYIAQLLISFGEQDGANEQNQYDNKFYTPANNPLDPKVEGNSNLDFPNRWQPLAFDFFIDQSGNLIPGAIPKFLSPEWGEVSPFALSDSNLIIHQRNGNDYWVYHDRGAPPFLDTANLGGQSEEYKWNFALVSKWSSHLDPADTVMWDISPASIGNVPSFPATVLGLRNFYNETDGGDYGPGRRMNPATRQPYTPQVVPRADYTRVLAEFWADGPESETPPGHWFTILNYVSDDSLVVKKFKGQGAALTDLEWDVKSYFCLSGALHDAAITAWGNKGWYDYIRPVSAIRYMAQKGQSSDSTLPSYHQQGILLDSGLIELVQMGDPLAGMNNENVTKIKVKAWKGPSYIANPATDSAGVDWILAGNWWPYQRPTFITPPFAGYVSGHSTFSRAAAEVMTLFTGDEYFPGGMGEFSAPKDSFLVFEKGPSVDVTLQWATYRDASDQCSLSRIWGGIHPPADDIPGRLMGIEIGVNAFNEAEAYFNNQRTGIAEHLSDAHSFKVYPNPIIGDNIVVELNHRGNPTEVRIQWIDMFGKVVKNDRAVLTEAVQNIQLSTEGLTAGIYVLYISGSTWKASQKVVKH
;
A
#
# COMPACT_ATOMS: atom_id res chain seq x y z
N MET A 1 4.35 28.47 6.11
CA MET A 1 3.19 27.71 6.57
C MET A 1 2.49 27.16 5.34
N ASN A 2 2.98 26.02 4.86
CA ASN A 2 2.36 25.35 3.72
C ASN A 2 1.38 24.31 4.27
N THR A 3 0.11 24.67 4.23
CA THR A 3 -0.98 23.77 4.60
C THR A 3 -1.21 22.81 3.44
N PHE A 4 -1.33 21.52 3.70
CA PHE A 4 -1.81 20.53 2.75
C PHE A 4 -3.11 21.03 2.14
N ARG A 5 -3.09 21.55 0.92
CA ARG A 5 -4.30 21.78 0.16
C ARG A 5 -4.60 20.55 -0.67
N MET A 6 -5.26 19.55 -0.05
CA MET A 6 -6.16 18.70 -0.83
C MET A 6 -7.25 19.63 -1.37
N ILE A 7 -7.18 19.95 -2.66
CA ILE A 7 -8.25 20.70 -3.32
C ILE A 7 -9.40 19.72 -3.54
N ARG A 8 -10.28 19.59 -2.53
CA ARG A 8 -11.60 19.02 -2.76
C ARG A 8 -12.42 20.05 -3.54
N HIS A 9 -12.58 19.85 -4.83
CA HIS A 9 -13.61 20.56 -5.59
C HIS A 9 -14.97 20.05 -5.12
N TYR A 10 -15.61 20.81 -4.23
CA TYR A 10 -17.03 20.65 -3.96
C TYR A 10 -17.82 21.11 -5.19
N LEU A 11 -18.31 20.17 -5.97
CA LEU A 11 -19.40 20.46 -6.92
C LEU A 11 -20.68 20.56 -6.11
N LEU A 12 -21.15 21.77 -5.88
CA LEU A 12 -22.53 22.03 -5.47
C LEU A 12 -23.47 21.62 -6.63
N PRO A 13 -24.59 20.94 -6.35
CA PRO A 13 -25.53 20.60 -7.40
C PRO A 13 -26.12 21.88 -8.00
N SER A 14 -26.04 21.99 -9.32
CA SER A 14 -26.63 23.07 -10.09
C SER A 14 -28.16 22.93 -10.04
N THR A 15 -28.82 23.77 -9.27
CA THR A 15 -30.26 23.98 -9.43
C THR A 15 -30.49 25.00 -10.54
N SER A 16 -31.16 24.55 -11.58
CA SER A 16 -31.62 25.32 -12.71
C SER A 16 -32.75 26.27 -12.35
N ASN A 17 -32.76 27.41 -13.05
CA ASN A 17 -33.86 28.31 -13.41
C ASN A 17 -34.25 29.46 -12.48
N GLY A 18 -34.05 30.65 -13.05
CA GLY A 18 -34.68 31.90 -12.62
C GLY A 18 -34.20 33.09 -13.41
N LYS A 19 -34.81 33.36 -14.57
CA LYS A 19 -34.73 34.65 -15.28
C LYS A 19 -35.21 35.76 -14.38
N ILE A 20 -34.59 36.97 -14.44
CA ILE A 20 -35.24 38.31 -14.56
C ILE A 20 -34.16 39.40 -14.61
N SER A 21 -34.12 40.05 -15.78
CA SER A 21 -34.25 41.49 -16.12
C SER A 21 -33.29 42.56 -15.53
N ASN A 22 -32.58 43.13 -16.47
CA ASN A 22 -32.08 44.51 -16.66
C ASN A 22 -32.42 45.61 -15.62
N LYS A 23 -31.39 46.40 -15.23
CA LYS A 23 -31.33 47.85 -15.56
C LYS A 23 -29.95 48.48 -15.25
N ARG A 24 -29.56 49.31 -16.20
CA ARG A 24 -28.43 50.22 -16.36
C ARG A 24 -28.11 51.11 -15.15
N SER A 25 -26.83 51.44 -14.94
CA SER A 25 -26.36 52.82 -15.13
C SER A 25 -24.83 52.89 -15.00
N SER A 26 -24.22 53.59 -15.93
CA SER A 26 -22.81 53.92 -16.06
C SER A 26 -22.38 54.98 -15.07
N ILE A 27 -21.15 54.90 -14.54
CA ILE A 27 -20.29 56.08 -14.26
C ILE A 27 -18.83 55.66 -14.53
N ILE A 28 -18.21 56.37 -15.44
CA ILE A 28 -16.79 56.31 -15.80
C ILE A 28 -16.01 57.13 -14.78
N ALA A 29 -15.01 56.54 -14.15
CA ALA A 29 -13.88 57.30 -13.59
C ALA A 29 -12.61 56.49 -13.80
N GLY A 30 -11.77 56.98 -14.69
CA GLY A 30 -10.48 56.37 -15.00
C GLY A 30 -9.50 56.52 -13.84
N LEU A 31 -8.92 55.41 -13.45
CA LEU A 31 -7.64 55.36 -12.74
C LEU A 31 -6.78 54.36 -13.50
N VAL A 32 -5.75 54.88 -14.15
CA VAL A 32 -4.67 54.06 -14.71
C VAL A 32 -3.87 53.50 -13.55
N CYS A 33 -4.21 52.32 -13.09
CA CYS A 33 -3.33 51.51 -12.25
C CYS A 33 -2.47 50.63 -13.14
N THR A 34 -1.21 51.00 -13.23
CA THR A 34 -0.16 50.15 -13.81
C THR A 34 -0.07 48.91 -12.94
N PHE A 35 -0.74 47.85 -13.35
CA PHE A 35 -0.51 46.53 -12.80
C PHE A 35 0.88 46.07 -13.25
N LEU A 36 1.86 46.22 -12.36
CA LEU A 36 3.05 45.37 -12.37
C LEU A 36 2.53 43.96 -12.17
N PHE A 37 2.48 43.17 -13.24
CA PHE A 37 2.42 41.71 -13.12
C PHE A 37 3.72 41.29 -12.43
N LEU A 38 3.69 41.20 -11.10
CA LEU A 38 4.53 40.26 -10.39
C LEU A 38 3.98 38.90 -10.83
N SER A 39 4.54 38.33 -11.89
CA SER A 39 4.48 36.91 -12.10
C SER A 39 5.11 36.31 -10.85
N ASP A 40 4.29 35.72 -9.98
CA ASP A 40 4.78 34.68 -9.06
C ASP A 40 5.57 33.72 -9.96
N VAL A 41 6.89 33.78 -9.85
CA VAL A 41 7.75 32.71 -10.36
C VAL A 41 7.45 31.54 -9.45
N ARG A 42 6.37 30.81 -9.77
CA ARG A 42 6.29 29.41 -9.30
C ARG A 42 7.56 28.76 -9.86
N ALA A 43 8.38 28.21 -8.98
CA ALA A 43 9.39 27.27 -9.42
C ALA A 43 8.64 26.26 -10.31
N THR A 44 9.04 26.14 -11.57
CA THR A 44 8.42 25.20 -12.49
C THR A 44 8.70 23.82 -11.92
N GLU A 45 7.65 23.08 -11.60
CA GLU A 45 7.76 21.69 -11.17
C GLU A 45 8.52 20.88 -12.24
N SER A 46 9.19 19.80 -11.88
CA SER A 46 9.84 18.96 -12.87
C SER A 46 8.80 18.26 -13.76
N VAL A 47 9.15 17.96 -15.00
CA VAL A 47 8.28 17.18 -15.92
C VAL A 47 7.85 15.85 -15.29
N ALA A 48 8.73 15.18 -14.53
CA ALA A 48 8.40 13.97 -13.79
C ALA A 48 7.27 14.21 -12.77
N ARG A 49 7.32 15.37 -12.07
CA ARG A 49 6.30 15.76 -11.11
C ARG A 49 4.97 16.08 -11.77
N GLU A 50 4.97 16.83 -12.85
CA GLU A 50 3.75 17.17 -13.59
C GLU A 50 3.00 15.93 -14.07
N TRP A 51 3.71 14.93 -14.62
CA TRP A 51 3.12 13.68 -15.03
C TRP A 51 2.69 12.79 -13.85
N ASN A 52 3.40 12.84 -12.72
CA ASN A 52 2.99 12.13 -11.52
C ASN A 52 1.68 12.69 -10.95
N GLU A 53 1.53 14.02 -10.89
CA GLU A 53 0.26 14.63 -10.45
C GLU A 53 -0.89 14.29 -11.42
N ALA A 54 -0.64 14.28 -12.73
CA ALA A 54 -1.63 13.88 -13.73
C ALA A 54 -2.04 12.39 -13.55
N LEU A 55 -1.10 11.52 -13.20
CA LEU A 55 -1.38 10.11 -12.86
C LEU A 55 -2.19 9.98 -11.56
N LEU A 56 -1.84 10.73 -10.51
CA LEU A 56 -2.59 10.70 -9.25
C LEU A 56 -4.03 11.18 -9.44
N GLU A 57 -4.25 12.22 -10.25
CA GLU A 57 -5.59 12.67 -10.63
C GLU A 57 -6.36 11.58 -11.40
N ALA A 58 -5.69 10.89 -12.35
CA ALA A 58 -6.30 9.79 -13.08
C ALA A 58 -6.70 8.63 -12.15
N ILE A 59 -5.89 8.32 -11.15
CA ILE A 59 -6.20 7.29 -10.14
C ILE A 59 -7.43 7.67 -9.33
N ARG A 60 -7.62 8.94 -8.98
CA ARG A 60 -8.82 9.42 -8.25
C ARG A 60 -10.12 9.25 -9.06
N GLU A 61 -10.02 9.17 -10.36
CA GLU A 61 -11.14 9.02 -11.29
C GLU A 61 -11.25 7.59 -11.86
N ASP A 62 -10.43 6.61 -11.39
CA ASP A 62 -10.44 5.21 -11.83
C ASP A 62 -11.26 4.31 -10.87
N PHE A 63 -11.28 3.00 -11.13
CA PHE A 63 -11.77 2.01 -10.17
C PHE A 63 -10.84 1.92 -8.95
N ALA A 64 -11.38 1.73 -7.75
CA ALA A 64 -10.59 1.57 -6.52
C ALA A 64 -9.85 0.23 -6.49
N ARG A 65 -8.77 0.12 -7.24
CA ARG A 65 -7.94 -1.11 -7.40
C ARG A 65 -6.51 -0.87 -6.94
N PRO A 66 -6.21 -0.95 -5.62
CA PRO A 66 -4.89 -0.60 -5.08
C PRO A 66 -3.72 -1.34 -5.73
N THR A 67 -3.92 -2.59 -6.12
CA THR A 67 -2.91 -3.42 -6.81
C THR A 67 -2.57 -2.88 -8.20
N VAL A 68 -3.60 -2.57 -8.98
CA VAL A 68 -3.45 -2.01 -10.33
C VAL A 68 -2.81 -0.62 -10.27
N HIS A 69 -3.22 0.20 -9.29
CA HIS A 69 -2.64 1.54 -9.11
C HIS A 69 -1.17 1.48 -8.68
N ALA A 70 -0.79 0.56 -7.78
CA ALA A 70 0.61 0.35 -7.42
C ALA A 70 1.46 -0.04 -8.63
N ARG A 71 0.94 -0.93 -9.48
CA ARG A 71 1.59 -1.33 -10.73
C ARG A 71 1.66 -0.17 -11.74
N ASN A 72 0.61 0.61 -11.90
CA ASN A 72 0.61 1.77 -12.81
C ASN A 72 1.63 2.83 -12.36
N LEU A 73 1.72 3.11 -11.05
CA LEU A 73 2.74 3.99 -10.47
C LEU A 73 4.15 3.45 -10.71
N PHE A 74 4.34 2.12 -10.60
CA PHE A 74 5.64 1.50 -10.84
C PHE A 74 6.04 1.57 -12.33
N HIS A 75 5.17 1.16 -13.26
CA HIS A 75 5.45 1.23 -14.69
C HIS A 75 5.67 2.67 -15.16
N PHE A 76 4.89 3.63 -14.65
CA PHE A 76 5.14 5.05 -14.86
C PHE A 76 6.54 5.46 -14.37
N SER A 77 6.90 5.05 -13.16
CA SER A 77 8.21 5.40 -12.60
C SER A 77 9.37 4.75 -13.37
N ILE A 78 9.19 3.54 -13.93
CA ILE A 78 10.16 2.94 -14.86
C ILE A 78 10.28 3.80 -16.12
N ALA A 79 9.15 4.22 -16.72
CA ALA A 79 9.15 5.05 -17.92
C ALA A 79 9.93 6.34 -17.70
N VAL A 80 9.68 7.02 -16.58
CA VAL A 80 10.35 8.26 -16.19
C VAL A 80 11.83 8.02 -15.87
N TYR A 81 12.13 6.94 -15.14
CA TYR A 81 13.50 6.59 -14.76
C TYR A 81 14.37 6.24 -15.98
N ASP A 82 13.91 5.37 -16.86
CA ASP A 82 14.66 4.98 -18.04
C ASP A 82 14.85 6.16 -19.02
N SER A 83 13.82 7.05 -19.14
CA SER A 83 13.93 8.30 -19.88
C SER A 83 15.02 9.24 -19.35
N TRP A 84 15.27 9.22 -18.05
CA TRP A 84 16.34 9.97 -17.41
C TRP A 84 17.68 9.22 -17.49
N ALA A 85 17.69 7.93 -17.12
CA ALA A 85 18.91 7.12 -16.96
C ALA A 85 19.65 6.88 -18.27
N VAL A 86 18.94 6.75 -19.40
CA VAL A 86 19.53 6.51 -20.72
C VAL A 86 20.48 7.63 -21.16
N TYR A 87 20.29 8.84 -20.64
CA TYR A 87 21.17 10.01 -20.88
C TYR A 87 22.18 10.21 -19.73
N ASP A 88 22.13 9.41 -18.67
CA ASP A 88 23.05 9.52 -17.55
C ASP A 88 24.26 8.61 -17.73
N THR A 89 25.42 9.03 -17.24
CA THR A 89 26.68 8.29 -17.38
C THR A 89 27.00 7.42 -16.16
N THR A 90 26.26 7.58 -15.07
CA THR A 90 26.50 6.89 -13.79
C THR A 90 25.37 5.90 -13.44
N ALA A 91 24.16 6.14 -13.92
CA ALA A 91 23.03 5.26 -13.72
C ALA A 91 22.91 4.21 -14.82
N SER A 92 22.34 3.06 -14.51
CA SER A 92 21.91 2.06 -15.48
C SER A 92 20.39 2.10 -15.66
N THR A 93 19.93 1.88 -16.88
CA THR A 93 18.49 1.70 -17.17
C THR A 93 17.97 0.43 -16.47
N TYR A 94 16.70 0.47 -16.07
CA TYR A 94 16.02 -0.70 -15.50
C TYR A 94 15.51 -1.64 -16.60
N PHE A 95 14.94 -1.09 -17.65
CA PHE A 95 14.20 -1.82 -18.68
C PHE A 95 14.92 -1.85 -20.03
N LEU A 96 15.37 -0.69 -20.52
CA LEU A 96 16.05 -0.58 -21.82
C LEU A 96 17.36 -1.40 -21.86
N GLY A 97 17.45 -2.32 -22.82
CA GLY A 97 18.60 -3.20 -23.02
C GLY A 97 18.74 -4.32 -21.99
N LYS A 98 17.68 -4.60 -21.23
CA LYS A 98 17.63 -5.62 -20.16
C LYS A 98 16.62 -6.71 -20.49
N THR A 99 16.71 -7.79 -19.72
CA THR A 99 15.67 -8.81 -19.62
C THR A 99 15.10 -8.75 -18.22
N VAL A 100 13.80 -8.47 -18.11
CA VAL A 100 13.06 -8.39 -16.84
C VAL A 100 12.00 -9.48 -16.86
N ASP A 101 12.05 -10.40 -15.94
CA ASP A 101 11.13 -11.53 -15.80
C ASP A 101 10.85 -12.27 -17.13
N GLY A 102 11.94 -12.58 -17.84
CA GLY A 102 11.88 -13.28 -19.14
C GLY A 102 11.50 -12.40 -20.34
N TYR A 103 11.04 -11.17 -20.13
CA TYR A 103 10.77 -10.21 -21.21
C TYR A 103 12.05 -9.45 -21.57
N THR A 104 12.49 -9.57 -22.82
CA THR A 104 13.68 -8.89 -23.34
C THR A 104 13.30 -7.56 -24.00
N CYS A 105 13.97 -6.48 -23.56
CA CYS A 105 13.80 -5.14 -24.09
C CYS A 105 14.98 -4.78 -24.99
N PRO A 106 14.91 -4.98 -26.32
CA PRO A 106 16.02 -4.67 -27.23
C PRO A 106 16.36 -3.17 -27.16
N PHE A 107 17.66 -2.85 -27.08
CA PHE A 107 18.10 -1.47 -27.14
C PHE A 107 19.57 -1.39 -27.59
N ASN A 108 19.82 -0.67 -28.67
CA ASN A 108 21.14 -0.55 -29.30
C ASN A 108 21.95 0.66 -28.76
N GLY A 109 21.39 1.39 -27.78
CA GLY A 109 21.98 2.64 -27.27
C GLY A 109 21.56 3.85 -28.08
N ILE A 110 21.92 5.02 -27.57
CA ILE A 110 21.73 6.32 -28.25
C ILE A 110 23.06 7.07 -28.31
N MET A 111 23.16 8.01 -29.22
CA MET A 111 24.24 8.99 -29.18
C MET A 111 23.92 10.02 -28.08
N LEU A 112 24.80 10.15 -27.09
CA LEU A 112 24.59 11.11 -26.02
C LEU A 112 24.62 12.55 -26.56
N PRO A 113 23.62 13.38 -26.19
CA PRO A 113 23.57 14.77 -26.59
C PRO A 113 24.64 15.61 -25.89
N SER A 114 24.81 16.85 -26.34
CA SER A 114 25.63 17.82 -25.60
C SER A 114 25.04 18.07 -24.20
N ALA A 115 25.88 18.52 -23.27
CA ALA A 115 25.43 18.83 -21.89
C ALA A 115 24.28 19.85 -21.84
N SER A 116 24.20 20.76 -22.80
CA SER A 116 23.12 21.76 -22.89
C SER A 116 21.81 21.19 -23.43
N GLN A 117 21.85 20.05 -24.11
CA GLN A 117 20.67 19.38 -24.65
C GLN A 117 20.20 18.22 -23.78
N LYS A 118 21.04 17.73 -22.86
CA LYS A 118 20.75 16.55 -22.05
C LYS A 118 19.39 16.63 -21.34
N GLN A 119 19.15 17.72 -20.60
CA GLN A 119 17.93 17.88 -19.85
C GLN A 119 16.70 17.99 -20.75
N LEU A 120 16.78 18.76 -21.84
CA LEU A 120 15.68 18.89 -22.79
C LEU A 120 15.30 17.56 -23.41
N ASN A 121 16.31 16.75 -23.80
CA ASN A 121 16.06 15.42 -24.34
C ASN A 121 15.46 14.47 -23.28
N GLN A 122 15.91 14.55 -22.02
CA GLN A 122 15.33 13.80 -20.92
C GLN A 122 13.85 14.15 -20.73
N GLU A 123 13.52 15.44 -20.68
CA GLU A 123 12.16 15.94 -20.48
C GLU A 123 11.23 15.57 -21.64
N GLU A 124 11.68 15.70 -22.89
CA GLU A 124 10.90 15.29 -24.06
C GLU A 124 10.66 13.77 -24.11
N THR A 125 11.71 12.95 -23.92
CA THR A 125 11.59 11.49 -23.84
C THR A 125 10.59 11.09 -22.76
N MET A 126 10.69 11.71 -21.58
CA MET A 126 9.83 11.46 -20.44
C MET A 126 8.36 11.84 -20.71
N GLY A 127 8.13 12.98 -21.32
CA GLY A 127 6.80 13.44 -21.70
C GLY A 127 6.08 12.46 -22.62
N PHE A 128 6.75 11.98 -23.68
CA PHE A 128 6.16 10.99 -24.59
C PHE A 128 6.01 9.62 -23.94
N ALA A 129 6.97 9.17 -23.14
CA ALA A 129 6.88 7.87 -22.45
C ALA A 129 5.71 7.84 -21.46
N ALA A 130 5.57 8.87 -20.63
CA ALA A 130 4.46 9.01 -19.70
C ALA A 130 3.12 9.12 -20.44
N PHE A 131 3.03 10.02 -21.42
CA PHE A 131 1.81 10.23 -22.19
C PHE A 131 1.29 8.94 -22.81
N ARG A 132 2.11 8.22 -23.59
CA ARG A 132 1.65 6.98 -24.27
C ARG A 132 1.25 5.90 -23.30
N LEU A 133 2.02 5.71 -22.22
CA LEU A 133 1.73 4.72 -21.20
C LEU A 133 0.40 5.03 -20.49
N LEU A 134 0.21 6.26 -20.05
CA LEU A 134 -0.98 6.66 -19.31
C LEU A 134 -2.24 6.70 -20.19
N MET A 135 -2.14 7.13 -21.44
CA MET A 135 -3.24 7.04 -22.40
C MET A 135 -3.73 5.59 -22.52
N HIS A 136 -2.82 4.61 -22.67
CA HIS A 136 -3.16 3.20 -22.72
C HIS A 136 -3.79 2.68 -21.41
N ARG A 137 -3.20 3.02 -20.25
CA ARG A 137 -3.64 2.49 -18.96
C ARG A 137 -5.03 2.98 -18.51
N PHE A 138 -5.41 4.17 -18.93
CA PHE A 138 -6.66 4.81 -18.49
C PHE A 138 -7.72 4.90 -19.59
N GLU A 139 -7.49 4.33 -20.78
CA GLU A 139 -8.48 4.38 -21.88
C GLU A 139 -9.83 3.74 -21.54
N ASN A 140 -9.83 2.75 -20.64
CA ASN A 140 -11.04 2.06 -20.18
C ASN A 140 -11.43 2.44 -18.73
N SER A 141 -10.81 3.48 -18.17
CA SER A 141 -11.17 4.01 -16.85
C SER A 141 -12.55 4.66 -16.88
N PRO A 142 -13.34 4.56 -15.80
CA PRO A 142 -14.59 5.32 -15.67
C PRO A 142 -14.41 6.84 -15.90
N GLY A 143 -13.25 7.38 -15.49
CA GLY A 143 -12.90 8.79 -15.67
C GLY A 143 -12.21 9.14 -16.98
N ALA A 144 -12.16 8.24 -17.97
CA ALA A 144 -11.42 8.45 -19.22
C ALA A 144 -11.79 9.76 -19.97
N ASP A 145 -13.08 10.12 -19.94
CA ASP A 145 -13.57 11.32 -20.64
C ASP A 145 -12.93 12.63 -20.10
N SER A 146 -12.50 12.68 -18.84
CA SER A 146 -11.78 13.81 -18.23
C SER A 146 -10.27 13.60 -18.23
N THR A 147 -9.83 12.39 -17.97
CA THR A 147 -8.42 12.01 -17.77
C THR A 147 -7.63 12.07 -19.07
N LEU A 148 -8.11 11.46 -20.17
CA LEU A 148 -7.37 11.42 -21.42
C LEU A 148 -7.16 12.82 -22.04
N PRO A 149 -8.18 13.73 -22.08
CA PRO A 149 -7.94 15.11 -22.51
C PRO A 149 -6.98 15.89 -21.60
N ARG A 150 -6.86 15.53 -20.33
CA ARG A 150 -5.88 16.15 -19.40
C ARG A 150 -4.46 15.75 -19.81
N PHE A 151 -4.20 14.48 -20.12
CA PHE A 151 -2.90 14.02 -20.61
C PHE A 151 -2.52 14.68 -21.94
N GLN A 152 -3.46 14.78 -22.88
CA GLN A 152 -3.23 15.46 -24.17
C GLN A 152 -2.87 16.93 -23.97
N ARG A 153 -3.59 17.61 -23.08
CA ARG A 153 -3.32 19.01 -22.74
C ARG A 153 -1.95 19.20 -22.11
N LEU A 154 -1.57 18.34 -21.16
CA LEU A 154 -0.26 18.41 -20.51
C LEU A 154 0.88 18.25 -21.52
N LEU A 155 0.79 17.28 -22.44
CA LEU A 155 1.78 17.10 -23.50
C LEU A 155 1.90 18.34 -24.39
N LEU A 156 0.75 18.92 -24.76
CA LEU A 156 0.70 20.15 -25.57
C LEU A 156 1.27 21.37 -24.82
N GLU A 157 0.99 21.52 -23.53
CA GLU A 157 1.51 22.62 -22.67
C GLU A 157 3.04 22.50 -22.51
N GLN A 158 3.61 21.30 -22.57
CA GLN A 158 5.05 21.06 -22.63
C GLN A 158 5.65 21.35 -24.02
N GLY A 159 4.82 21.71 -25.01
CA GLY A 159 5.25 22.12 -26.36
C GLY A 159 5.39 20.96 -27.35
N TYR A 160 4.87 19.77 -27.04
CA TYR A 160 5.00 18.58 -27.85
C TYR A 160 3.72 18.26 -28.64
N ASP A 161 3.89 17.59 -29.80
CA ASP A 161 2.80 17.20 -30.68
C ASP A 161 2.52 15.69 -30.56
N GLU A 162 1.33 15.33 -30.09
CA GLU A 162 0.89 13.94 -29.94
C GLU A 162 0.89 13.13 -31.25
N SER A 163 0.90 13.79 -32.40
CA SER A 163 0.96 13.13 -33.73
C SER A 163 2.32 12.50 -34.01
N ASN A 164 3.38 12.82 -33.25
CA ASN A 164 4.67 12.14 -33.34
C ASN A 164 4.59 10.75 -32.69
N ILE A 165 4.31 9.72 -33.48
CA ILE A 165 4.16 8.32 -33.07
C ILE A 165 5.37 7.45 -33.44
N SER A 166 6.45 8.04 -33.96
CA SER A 166 7.65 7.30 -34.33
C SER A 166 8.24 6.58 -33.11
N VAL A 167 8.75 5.36 -33.31
CA VAL A 167 9.53 4.57 -32.34
C VAL A 167 10.98 4.38 -32.80
N ASP A 168 11.37 5.07 -33.89
CA ASP A 168 12.73 5.02 -34.45
C ASP A 168 13.69 5.91 -33.63
N TYR A 169 14.04 5.43 -32.43
CA TYR A 169 14.94 6.12 -31.51
C TYR A 169 16.39 6.20 -32.03
N GLU A 170 16.79 5.32 -32.99
CA GLU A 170 18.13 5.31 -33.58
C GLU A 170 18.36 6.58 -34.41
N SER A 171 17.29 7.25 -34.83
CA SER A 171 17.36 8.56 -35.48
C SER A 171 17.89 9.67 -34.56
N GLY A 172 17.90 9.44 -33.26
CA GLY A 172 18.28 10.42 -32.24
C GLY A 172 17.15 11.34 -31.80
N ASP A 173 15.90 11.02 -32.19
CA ASP A 173 14.68 11.76 -31.78
C ASP A 173 14.26 11.35 -30.35
N PRO A 174 14.26 12.29 -29.37
CA PRO A 174 13.82 12.00 -28.00
C PRO A 174 12.36 11.55 -27.90
N ALA A 175 11.48 12.12 -28.73
CA ALA A 175 10.08 11.72 -28.77
C ALA A 175 9.92 10.25 -29.21
N ALA A 176 10.68 9.84 -30.22
CA ALA A 176 10.68 8.44 -30.69
C ALA A 176 11.18 7.49 -29.63
N LEU A 177 12.18 7.88 -28.83
CA LEU A 177 12.67 7.09 -27.71
C LEU A 177 11.58 6.97 -26.62
N GLY A 178 10.88 8.05 -26.27
CA GLY A 178 9.78 8.01 -25.33
C GLY A 178 8.64 7.09 -25.78
N ASN A 179 8.23 7.18 -27.02
CA ASN A 179 7.24 6.29 -27.62
C ASN A 179 7.70 4.81 -27.56
N TYR A 180 8.99 4.56 -27.81
CA TYR A 180 9.57 3.22 -27.74
C TYR A 180 9.57 2.64 -26.33
N ILE A 181 9.94 3.43 -25.32
CA ILE A 181 9.87 3.04 -23.89
C ILE A 181 8.44 2.64 -23.50
N ALA A 182 7.47 3.48 -23.85
CA ALA A 182 6.07 3.19 -23.58
C ALA A 182 5.59 1.91 -24.26
N GLN A 183 5.94 1.70 -25.53
CA GLN A 183 5.60 0.50 -26.27
C GLN A 183 6.14 -0.77 -25.59
N LEU A 184 7.40 -0.75 -25.16
CA LEU A 184 8.00 -1.87 -24.43
C LEU A 184 7.26 -2.15 -23.12
N LEU A 185 6.95 -1.11 -22.32
CA LEU A 185 6.27 -1.24 -21.03
C LEU A 185 4.81 -1.73 -21.20
N ILE A 186 4.11 -1.29 -22.23
CA ILE A 186 2.78 -1.81 -22.55
C ILE A 186 2.86 -3.30 -22.89
N SER A 187 3.78 -3.69 -23.78
CA SER A 187 3.97 -5.09 -24.17
C SER A 187 4.43 -5.98 -23.00
N PHE A 188 5.24 -5.46 -22.10
CA PHE A 188 5.60 -6.15 -20.86
C PHE A 188 4.37 -6.34 -19.96
N GLY A 189 3.60 -5.28 -19.76
CA GLY A 189 2.41 -5.31 -18.92
C GLY A 189 1.34 -6.29 -19.38
N GLU A 190 1.29 -6.64 -20.67
CA GLU A 190 0.40 -7.67 -21.18
C GLU A 190 0.77 -9.08 -20.71
N GLN A 191 1.98 -9.30 -20.19
CA GLN A 191 2.49 -10.61 -19.77
C GLN A 191 3.16 -10.66 -18.40
N ASP A 192 3.11 -9.59 -17.63
CA ASP A 192 3.72 -9.48 -16.30
C ASP A 192 2.94 -10.20 -15.16
N GLY A 193 1.92 -11.00 -15.51
CA GLY A 193 1.11 -11.74 -14.56
C GLY A 193 -0.16 -11.03 -14.09
N ALA A 194 -0.29 -9.71 -14.29
CA ALA A 194 -1.43 -8.91 -13.82
C ALA A 194 -2.76 -9.19 -14.53
N ASN A 195 -2.74 -9.92 -15.65
CA ASN A 195 -3.93 -10.21 -16.47
C ASN A 195 -4.59 -8.96 -17.07
N GLU A 196 -3.77 -7.98 -17.50
CA GLU A 196 -4.25 -6.70 -18.03
C GLU A 196 -5.11 -6.88 -19.30
N GLN A 197 -4.74 -7.79 -20.21
CA GLN A 197 -5.49 -8.09 -21.42
C GLN A 197 -6.95 -8.52 -21.16
N ASN A 198 -7.22 -9.05 -19.95
CA ASN A 198 -8.57 -9.38 -19.49
C ASN A 198 -9.07 -8.41 -18.42
N GLN A 199 -8.62 -7.15 -18.46
CA GLN A 199 -9.03 -6.07 -17.53
C GLN A 199 -8.83 -6.44 -16.06
N TYR A 200 -7.78 -7.20 -15.76
CA TYR A 200 -7.42 -7.66 -14.40
C TYR A 200 -8.46 -8.59 -13.76
N ASP A 201 -9.29 -9.27 -14.55
CA ASP A 201 -10.28 -10.24 -14.04
C ASP A 201 -9.58 -11.44 -13.40
N ASN A 202 -10.26 -12.07 -12.44
CA ASN A 202 -9.74 -13.24 -11.72
C ASN A 202 -9.53 -14.42 -12.67
N LYS A 203 -8.45 -15.17 -12.48
CA LYS A 203 -8.11 -16.34 -13.31
C LYS A 203 -8.86 -17.60 -12.86
N PHE A 204 -8.89 -17.85 -11.54
CA PHE A 204 -9.47 -19.10 -10.99
C PHE A 204 -10.12 -18.94 -9.60
N TYR A 205 -9.94 -17.82 -8.92
CA TYR A 205 -10.50 -17.63 -7.59
C TYR A 205 -12.03 -17.56 -7.62
N THR A 206 -12.64 -18.27 -6.66
CA THR A 206 -14.08 -18.18 -6.36
C THR A 206 -14.28 -18.12 -4.85
N PRO A 207 -15.19 -17.26 -4.32
CA PRO A 207 -15.44 -17.16 -2.89
C PRO A 207 -16.05 -18.46 -2.34
N ALA A 208 -15.59 -18.85 -1.14
CA ALA A 208 -16.11 -20.04 -0.45
C ALA A 208 -17.47 -19.80 0.22
N ASN A 209 -17.75 -18.56 0.60
CA ASN A 209 -18.99 -18.18 1.29
C ASN A 209 -19.99 -17.49 0.35
N ASN A 210 -21.28 -17.71 0.62
CA ASN A 210 -22.35 -16.94 0.01
C ASN A 210 -22.30 -15.48 0.47
N PRO A 211 -22.79 -14.52 -0.34
CA PRO A 211 -22.77 -13.11 0.03
C PRO A 211 -23.57 -12.81 1.30
N LEU A 212 -23.04 -11.92 2.14
CA LEU A 212 -23.75 -11.30 3.25
C LEU A 212 -24.56 -10.11 2.74
N ASP A 213 -25.86 -10.09 3.02
CA ASP A 213 -26.66 -8.86 2.93
C ASP A 213 -26.49 -8.07 4.25
N PRO A 214 -25.80 -6.92 4.23
CA PRO A 214 -25.53 -6.19 5.46
C PRO A 214 -26.77 -5.54 6.10
N LYS A 215 -27.91 -5.51 5.41
CA LYS A 215 -29.19 -5.01 5.94
C LYS A 215 -29.93 -6.04 6.77
N VAL A 216 -29.57 -7.31 6.62
CA VAL A 216 -30.17 -8.41 7.39
C VAL A 216 -29.39 -8.60 8.69
N GLU A 217 -30.12 -8.76 9.81
CA GLU A 217 -29.51 -9.04 11.11
C GLU A 217 -28.78 -10.40 11.10
N GLY A 218 -27.57 -10.41 11.67
CA GLY A 218 -26.76 -11.62 11.81
C GLY A 218 -25.97 -11.98 10.55
N ASN A 219 -25.53 -13.25 10.47
CA ASN A 219 -24.80 -13.80 9.33
C ASN A 219 -25.05 -15.31 9.22
N SER A 220 -26.25 -15.69 8.80
CA SER A 220 -26.68 -17.10 8.67
C SER A 220 -26.05 -17.82 7.47
N ASN A 221 -25.50 -17.07 6.50
CA ASN A 221 -24.98 -17.61 5.24
C ASN A 221 -23.45 -17.81 5.27
N LEU A 222 -22.85 -17.77 6.46
CA LEU A 222 -21.41 -17.98 6.63
C LEU A 222 -21.13 -19.45 6.97
N ASP A 223 -20.78 -20.22 5.95
CA ASP A 223 -20.44 -21.64 6.11
C ASP A 223 -18.99 -21.85 6.59
N PHE A 224 -18.08 -20.94 6.15
CA PHE A 224 -16.64 -21.00 6.42
C PHE A 224 -16.17 -19.76 7.19
N PRO A 225 -16.25 -19.72 8.53
CA PRO A 225 -16.04 -18.51 9.33
C PRO A 225 -14.58 -18.02 9.37
N ASN A 226 -13.66 -18.72 8.73
CA ASN A 226 -12.28 -18.30 8.55
C ASN A 226 -11.99 -17.76 7.14
N ARG A 227 -13.00 -17.79 6.24
CA ARG A 227 -12.81 -17.42 4.84
C ARG A 227 -13.58 -16.14 4.51
N TRP A 228 -13.05 -15.39 3.55
CA TRP A 228 -13.68 -14.18 3.07
C TRP A 228 -15.11 -14.42 2.57
N GLN A 229 -15.96 -13.42 2.80
CA GLN A 229 -17.35 -13.41 2.40
C GLN A 229 -17.64 -12.15 1.59
N PRO A 230 -18.12 -12.26 0.34
CA PRO A 230 -18.58 -11.11 -0.43
C PRO A 230 -19.78 -10.43 0.24
N LEU A 231 -19.97 -9.15 -0.07
CA LEU A 231 -21.13 -8.39 0.37
C LEU A 231 -22.11 -8.15 -0.79
N ALA A 232 -23.41 -8.26 -0.52
CA ALA A 232 -24.45 -7.92 -1.47
C ALA A 232 -24.92 -6.48 -1.19
N PHE A 233 -24.72 -5.58 -2.14
CA PHE A 233 -25.16 -4.19 -2.07
C PHE A 233 -26.43 -3.97 -2.92
N ASP A 234 -27.33 -3.08 -2.48
CA ASP A 234 -28.39 -2.59 -3.37
C ASP A 234 -27.77 -1.76 -4.51
N PHE A 235 -26.76 -1.00 -4.18
CA PHE A 235 -25.92 -0.26 -5.11
C PHE A 235 -24.53 -0.07 -4.51
N PHE A 236 -23.56 -0.07 -5.38
CA PHE A 236 -22.16 0.24 -5.09
C PHE A 236 -21.83 1.55 -5.80
N ILE A 237 -21.03 2.39 -5.19
CA ILE A 237 -20.49 3.57 -5.87
C ILE A 237 -19.01 3.32 -6.14
N ASP A 238 -18.61 3.37 -7.42
CA ASP A 238 -17.21 3.26 -7.81
C ASP A 238 -16.39 4.51 -7.44
N GLN A 239 -15.10 4.49 -7.70
CA GLN A 239 -14.20 5.59 -7.33
C GLN A 239 -14.50 6.88 -8.11
N SER A 240 -15.04 6.79 -9.32
CA SER A 240 -15.47 7.92 -10.13
C SER A 240 -16.87 8.45 -9.74
N GLY A 241 -17.51 7.88 -8.72
CA GLY A 241 -18.83 8.31 -8.26
C GLY A 241 -19.99 7.69 -9.03
N ASN A 242 -19.77 6.70 -9.90
CA ASN A 242 -20.83 6.03 -10.66
C ASN A 242 -21.60 5.04 -9.79
N LEU A 243 -22.92 5.06 -9.89
CA LEU A 243 -23.80 4.17 -9.15
C LEU A 243 -24.00 2.86 -9.93
N ILE A 244 -23.60 1.73 -9.32
CA ILE A 244 -23.75 0.38 -9.88
C ILE A 244 -24.84 -0.37 -9.08
N PRO A 245 -26.04 -0.61 -9.66
CA PRO A 245 -27.13 -1.27 -8.96
C PRO A 245 -26.89 -2.77 -8.75
N GLY A 246 -27.37 -3.31 -7.62
CA GLY A 246 -27.44 -4.74 -7.34
C GLY A 246 -26.08 -5.46 -7.36
N ALA A 247 -25.01 -4.78 -6.96
CA ALA A 247 -23.65 -5.27 -7.12
C ALA A 247 -23.24 -6.22 -5.97
N ILE A 248 -22.60 -7.32 -6.36
CA ILE A 248 -21.78 -8.16 -5.49
C ILE A 248 -20.35 -8.01 -6.01
N PRO A 249 -19.54 -7.08 -5.46
CA PRO A 249 -18.17 -6.89 -5.93
C PRO A 249 -17.37 -8.19 -5.86
N LYS A 250 -16.68 -8.52 -6.98
CA LYS A 250 -15.76 -9.65 -7.02
C LYS A 250 -14.56 -9.37 -6.11
N PHE A 251 -13.89 -10.42 -5.63
CA PHE A 251 -12.59 -10.27 -4.99
C PHE A 251 -11.61 -9.61 -5.96
N LEU A 252 -11.00 -8.51 -5.58
CA LEU A 252 -10.03 -7.82 -6.41
C LEU A 252 -8.64 -8.46 -6.28
N SER A 253 -8.09 -8.90 -7.42
CA SER A 253 -6.69 -9.34 -7.58
C SER A 253 -6.27 -10.52 -6.67
N PRO A 254 -7.05 -11.60 -6.52
CA PRO A 254 -6.71 -12.71 -5.61
C PRO A 254 -5.45 -13.50 -6.04
N GLU A 255 -5.03 -13.41 -7.30
CA GLU A 255 -3.85 -14.06 -7.86
C GLU A 255 -2.66 -13.08 -8.09
N TRP A 256 -2.66 -11.92 -7.44
CA TRP A 256 -1.66 -10.86 -7.66
C TRP A 256 -0.24 -11.24 -7.20
N GLY A 257 -0.09 -12.31 -6.42
CA GLY A 257 1.22 -12.88 -6.08
C GLY A 257 2.06 -13.32 -7.28
N GLU A 258 1.41 -13.60 -8.43
CA GLU A 258 2.07 -14.02 -9.67
C GLU A 258 2.62 -12.84 -10.51
N VAL A 259 2.37 -11.60 -10.10
CA VAL A 259 2.83 -10.41 -10.85
C VAL A 259 4.34 -10.26 -10.71
N SER A 260 4.99 -9.89 -11.78
CA SER A 260 6.44 -9.69 -11.88
C SER A 260 6.93 -8.64 -10.89
N PRO A 261 7.77 -8.99 -9.89
CA PRO A 261 8.18 -8.07 -8.82
C PRO A 261 9.33 -7.16 -9.21
N PHE A 262 9.58 -6.14 -8.38
CA PHE A 262 10.75 -5.26 -8.49
C PHE A 262 11.99 -5.81 -7.76
N ALA A 263 11.86 -6.06 -6.45
CA ALA A 263 12.96 -6.44 -5.57
C ALA A 263 12.66 -7.69 -4.71
N LEU A 264 11.46 -8.27 -4.84
CA LEU A 264 11.15 -9.54 -4.17
C LEU A 264 12.00 -10.66 -4.78
N SER A 265 12.42 -11.59 -3.95
CA SER A 265 13.26 -12.70 -4.38
C SER A 265 12.61 -14.06 -4.11
N ASP A 266 12.96 -15.06 -4.91
CA ASP A 266 12.48 -16.43 -4.75
C ASP A 266 12.80 -17.03 -3.36
N SER A 267 13.81 -16.49 -2.67
CA SER A 267 14.13 -16.92 -1.29
C SER A 267 13.02 -16.62 -0.28
N ASN A 268 12.14 -15.67 -0.60
CA ASN A 268 11.01 -15.27 0.23
C ASN A 268 9.66 -15.76 -0.33
N LEU A 269 9.68 -16.53 -1.43
CA LEU A 269 8.51 -17.05 -2.09
C LEU A 269 8.15 -18.44 -1.57
N ILE A 270 6.90 -18.62 -1.21
CA ILE A 270 6.29 -19.95 -0.97
C ILE A 270 5.12 -20.10 -1.95
N ILE A 271 5.13 -21.16 -2.74
CA ILE A 271 4.01 -21.50 -3.62
C ILE A 271 3.13 -22.50 -2.91
N HIS A 272 1.95 -22.06 -2.51
CA HIS A 272 0.93 -22.88 -1.90
C HIS A 272 -0.05 -23.39 -2.96
N GLN A 273 -0.70 -24.52 -2.68
CA GLN A 273 -1.69 -25.13 -3.58
C GLN A 273 -3.07 -25.27 -2.94
N ARG A 274 -4.11 -24.85 -3.64
CA ARG A 274 -5.49 -25.03 -3.26
C ARG A 274 -6.36 -25.34 -4.49
N ASN A 275 -7.08 -26.45 -4.46
CA ASN A 275 -7.95 -26.91 -5.55
C ASN A 275 -7.24 -27.07 -6.92
N GLY A 276 -5.96 -27.42 -6.90
CA GLY A 276 -5.15 -27.59 -8.12
C GLY A 276 -4.60 -26.30 -8.71
N ASN A 277 -4.78 -25.16 -8.04
CA ASN A 277 -4.23 -23.87 -8.45
C ASN A 277 -3.12 -23.44 -7.49
N ASP A 278 -2.10 -22.78 -8.04
CA ASP A 278 -0.97 -22.24 -7.31
C ASP A 278 -1.29 -20.83 -6.78
N TYR A 279 -0.83 -20.55 -5.56
CA TYR A 279 -0.88 -19.23 -4.94
C TYR A 279 0.54 -18.83 -4.55
N TRP A 280 1.06 -17.80 -5.15
CA TRP A 280 2.38 -17.28 -4.89
C TRP A 280 2.34 -16.31 -3.71
N VAL A 281 3.10 -16.61 -2.66
CA VAL A 281 3.07 -15.87 -1.39
C VAL A 281 4.50 -15.48 -1.01
N TYR A 282 4.82 -14.22 -1.18
CA TYR A 282 6.08 -13.65 -0.69
C TYR A 282 5.96 -13.28 0.79
N HIS A 283 7.05 -13.38 1.53
CA HIS A 283 7.15 -13.01 2.95
C HIS A 283 6.04 -13.61 3.82
N ASP A 284 5.68 -14.87 3.60
CA ASP A 284 4.63 -15.54 4.35
C ASP A 284 4.92 -15.53 5.86
N ARG A 285 4.10 -14.81 6.64
CA ARG A 285 4.20 -14.72 8.10
C ARG A 285 3.44 -15.80 8.84
N GLY A 286 2.90 -16.78 8.10
CA GLY A 286 2.08 -17.84 8.63
C GLY A 286 0.60 -17.47 8.76
N ALA A 287 -0.19 -18.45 9.16
CA ALA A 287 -1.64 -18.32 9.21
C ALA A 287 -2.11 -17.30 10.28
N PRO A 288 -3.16 -16.50 9.98
CA PRO A 288 -3.86 -15.71 10.98
C PRO A 288 -4.54 -16.62 12.03
N PRO A 289 -4.98 -16.07 13.18
CA PRO A 289 -5.78 -16.82 14.13
C PRO A 289 -7.06 -17.34 13.48
N PHE A 290 -7.35 -18.65 13.65
CA PHE A 290 -8.54 -19.30 13.12
C PHE A 290 -9.55 -19.63 14.22
N LEU A 291 -10.84 -19.50 13.90
CA LEU A 291 -11.91 -20.07 14.70
C LEU A 291 -11.92 -21.59 14.48
N ASP A 292 -11.70 -22.38 15.54
CA ASP A 292 -11.83 -23.82 15.48
C ASP A 292 -13.31 -24.19 15.46
N THR A 293 -13.76 -24.71 14.34
CA THR A 293 -15.16 -25.11 14.14
C THR A 293 -15.43 -26.58 14.50
N ALA A 294 -14.36 -27.36 14.73
CA ALA A 294 -14.46 -28.81 14.94
C ALA A 294 -14.26 -29.21 16.40
N ASN A 295 -13.18 -28.73 17.07
CA ASN A 295 -12.72 -29.27 18.33
C ASN A 295 -12.50 -28.23 19.44
N LEU A 296 -12.77 -26.96 19.21
CA LEU A 296 -12.62 -25.86 20.19
C LEU A 296 -11.19 -25.67 20.72
N GLY A 297 -10.25 -25.99 19.93
CA GLY A 297 -8.83 -25.83 20.26
C GLY A 297 -8.18 -24.71 19.46
N GLY A 298 -6.87 -24.65 19.52
CA GLY A 298 -6.03 -23.83 18.68
C GLY A 298 -6.10 -22.34 19.01
N GLN A 299 -6.26 -21.53 17.96
CA GLN A 299 -6.18 -20.06 18.05
C GLN A 299 -7.55 -19.38 18.22
N SER A 300 -8.60 -20.12 18.56
CA SER A 300 -9.97 -19.57 18.66
C SER A 300 -10.09 -18.39 19.61
N GLU A 301 -9.40 -18.40 20.75
CA GLU A 301 -9.42 -17.27 21.69
C GLU A 301 -8.78 -16.02 21.09
N GLU A 302 -7.72 -16.17 20.32
CA GLU A 302 -7.09 -15.04 19.62
C GLU A 302 -7.95 -14.54 18.46
N TYR A 303 -8.64 -15.41 17.73
CA TYR A 303 -9.65 -15.02 16.75
C TYR A 303 -10.73 -14.16 17.39
N LYS A 304 -11.35 -14.65 18.47
CA LYS A 304 -12.44 -13.95 19.16
C LYS A 304 -11.99 -12.61 19.72
N TRP A 305 -10.82 -12.58 20.36
CA TRP A 305 -10.24 -11.34 20.90
C TRP A 305 -10.00 -10.29 19.82
N ASN A 306 -9.42 -10.69 18.69
CA ASN A 306 -9.12 -9.80 17.58
C ASN A 306 -10.37 -9.07 17.05
N PHE A 307 -11.45 -9.80 16.83
CA PHE A 307 -12.69 -9.19 16.33
C PHE A 307 -13.50 -8.49 17.43
N ALA A 308 -13.44 -8.97 18.68
CA ALA A 308 -14.04 -8.27 19.82
C ALA A 308 -13.39 -6.89 20.01
N LEU A 309 -12.06 -6.75 19.88
CA LEU A 309 -11.37 -5.48 19.99
C LEU A 309 -11.87 -4.48 18.93
N VAL A 310 -12.05 -4.90 17.69
CA VAL A 310 -12.59 -4.03 16.64
C VAL A 310 -13.99 -3.52 17.00
N SER A 311 -14.85 -4.38 17.55
CA SER A 311 -16.18 -3.96 17.97
C SER A 311 -16.15 -3.00 19.18
N LYS A 312 -15.21 -3.20 20.12
CA LYS A 312 -15.01 -2.30 21.27
C LYS A 312 -14.54 -0.91 20.83
N TRP A 313 -13.58 -0.84 19.92
CA TRP A 313 -13.07 0.44 19.44
C TRP A 313 -14.09 1.25 18.64
N SER A 314 -15.14 0.60 18.13
CA SER A 314 -16.29 1.31 17.55
C SER A 314 -17.00 2.21 18.56
N SER A 315 -16.88 1.95 19.87
CA SER A 315 -17.42 2.82 20.93
C SER A 315 -16.68 4.16 21.07
N HIS A 316 -15.46 4.26 20.56
CA HIS A 316 -14.65 5.49 20.58
C HIS A 316 -15.09 6.54 19.56
N LEU A 317 -15.98 6.17 18.64
CA LEU A 317 -16.46 7.04 17.55
C LEU A 317 -17.60 7.98 17.97
N ASP A 318 -17.97 8.00 19.26
CA ASP A 318 -19.12 8.75 19.78
C ASP A 318 -18.85 10.27 19.79
N PRO A 319 -19.56 11.08 18.99
CA PRO A 319 -19.41 12.54 19.04
C PRO A 319 -19.72 13.15 20.42
N ALA A 320 -20.44 12.41 21.29
CA ALA A 320 -20.73 12.82 22.65
C ALA A 320 -19.68 12.35 23.67
N ASP A 321 -18.63 11.62 23.24
CA ASP A 321 -17.54 11.19 24.11
C ASP A 321 -16.78 12.41 24.67
N THR A 322 -16.61 12.44 25.98
CA THR A 322 -15.91 13.53 26.66
C THR A 322 -14.41 13.27 26.87
N VAL A 323 -13.93 12.13 26.38
CA VAL A 323 -12.51 11.78 26.49
C VAL A 323 -11.70 12.68 25.57
N MET A 324 -10.71 13.34 26.16
CA MET A 324 -9.79 14.25 25.45
C MET A 324 -8.42 13.62 25.32
N TRP A 325 -7.87 13.66 24.10
CA TRP A 325 -6.53 13.14 23.78
C TRP A 325 -5.60 14.24 23.31
N ASP A 326 -4.37 14.23 23.79
CA ASP A 326 -3.26 14.92 23.14
C ASP A 326 -2.77 14.06 21.97
N ILE A 327 -3.06 14.50 20.77
CA ILE A 327 -2.72 13.80 19.51
C ILE A 327 -1.42 14.32 18.87
N SER A 328 -0.68 15.18 19.60
CA SER A 328 0.61 15.65 19.12
C SER A 328 1.69 14.56 19.20
N PRO A 329 2.80 14.71 18.46
CA PRO A 329 3.94 13.78 18.56
C PRO A 329 4.56 13.69 19.97
N ALA A 330 4.18 14.59 20.91
CA ALA A 330 4.59 14.47 22.31
C ALA A 330 3.98 13.25 23.00
N SER A 331 2.79 12.83 22.58
CA SER A 331 1.96 11.84 23.29
C SER A 331 1.70 10.57 22.50
N ILE A 332 1.77 10.60 21.15
CA ILE A 332 1.52 9.45 20.28
C ILE A 332 2.68 9.21 19.31
N GLY A 333 2.74 7.99 18.76
CA GLY A 333 3.81 7.55 17.86
C GLY A 333 5.08 7.09 18.60
N ASN A 334 6.18 6.94 17.85
CA ASN A 334 7.46 6.45 18.37
C ASN A 334 7.39 5.00 18.87
N VAL A 335 6.70 4.14 18.12
CA VAL A 335 6.59 2.70 18.44
C VAL A 335 7.98 2.06 18.43
N PRO A 336 8.47 1.49 19.54
CA PRO A 336 9.85 1.02 19.62
C PRO A 336 10.07 -0.34 18.96
N SER A 337 9.05 -1.19 18.92
CA SER A 337 9.11 -2.54 18.35
C SER A 337 7.71 -3.12 18.14
N PHE A 338 7.61 -4.10 17.26
CA PHE A 338 6.37 -4.83 17.03
C PHE A 338 6.38 -6.19 17.73
N PRO A 339 5.20 -6.70 18.16
CA PRO A 339 5.10 -8.03 18.74
C PRO A 339 5.43 -9.11 17.70
N ALA A 340 6.21 -10.11 18.13
CA ALA A 340 6.60 -11.24 17.28
C ALA A 340 5.56 -12.37 17.23
N THR A 341 4.56 -12.34 18.09
CA THR A 341 3.54 -13.40 18.22
C THR A 341 2.14 -12.80 18.35
N VAL A 342 1.12 -13.58 17.97
CA VAL A 342 -0.29 -13.18 18.12
C VAL A 342 -0.64 -12.87 19.58
N LEU A 343 -0.12 -13.61 20.54
CA LEU A 343 -0.32 -13.33 21.97
C LEU A 343 0.25 -11.97 22.40
N GLY A 344 1.33 -11.53 21.77
CA GLY A 344 1.93 -10.22 22.03
C GLY A 344 1.05 -9.03 21.61
N LEU A 345 0.07 -9.24 20.73
CA LEU A 345 -0.86 -8.20 20.28
C LEU A 345 -1.66 -7.59 21.44
N ARG A 346 -2.04 -8.41 22.43
CA ARG A 346 -2.78 -7.98 23.63
C ARG A 346 -2.01 -6.96 24.49
N ASN A 347 -0.69 -6.95 24.40
CA ASN A 347 0.17 -5.99 25.10
C ASN A 347 0.56 -4.79 24.23
N PHE A 348 0.31 -4.87 22.94
CA PHE A 348 0.65 -3.82 21.98
C PHE A 348 -0.47 -2.81 21.79
N TYR A 349 -1.72 -3.28 21.74
CA TYR A 349 -2.89 -2.43 21.59
C TYR A 349 -3.54 -2.10 22.95
N ASN A 350 -3.91 -0.85 23.14
CA ASN A 350 -4.69 -0.46 24.31
C ASN A 350 -6.17 -0.78 24.08
N GLU A 351 -6.65 -1.84 24.71
CA GLU A 351 -8.03 -2.31 24.52
C GLU A 351 -9.09 -1.30 24.97
N THR A 352 -8.78 -0.53 26.03
CA THR A 352 -9.75 0.36 26.68
C THR A 352 -9.78 1.75 26.04
N ASP A 353 -8.62 2.36 25.88
CA ASP A 353 -8.54 3.73 25.37
C ASP A 353 -8.41 3.80 23.85
N GLY A 354 -7.91 2.72 23.23
CA GLY A 354 -7.58 2.64 21.82
C GLY A 354 -6.12 3.04 21.52
N GLY A 355 -5.68 2.72 20.30
CA GLY A 355 -4.31 3.00 19.88
C GLY A 355 -3.30 1.93 20.30
N ASP A 356 -2.03 2.22 20.05
CA ASP A 356 -0.89 1.44 20.51
C ASP A 356 -0.16 2.13 21.67
N TYR A 357 0.86 1.45 22.21
CA TYR A 357 1.66 1.97 23.31
C TYR A 357 2.87 2.80 22.86
N GLY A 358 2.77 3.49 21.74
CA GLY A 358 3.79 4.46 21.30
C GLY A 358 3.95 5.58 22.33
N PRO A 359 5.16 5.78 22.91
CA PRO A 359 5.35 6.71 24.02
C PRO A 359 5.46 8.19 23.62
N GLY A 360 5.35 8.51 22.32
CA GLY A 360 5.60 9.85 21.79
C GLY A 360 7.07 10.27 21.89
N ARG A 361 7.33 11.56 21.64
CA ARG A 361 8.67 12.16 21.64
C ARG A 361 8.68 13.48 22.41
N ARG A 362 9.61 13.67 23.33
CA ARG A 362 9.69 14.87 24.18
C ARG A 362 10.04 16.14 23.40
N MET A 363 10.82 16.02 22.33
CA MET A 363 11.43 17.16 21.63
C MET A 363 11.36 16.97 20.12
N ASN A 364 11.02 18.03 19.41
CA ASN A 364 11.22 18.13 17.98
C ASN A 364 12.74 18.26 17.69
N PRO A 365 13.35 17.38 16.90
CA PRO A 365 14.80 17.36 16.67
C PRO A 365 15.30 18.57 15.87
N ALA A 366 14.47 19.12 14.98
CA ALA A 366 14.83 20.27 14.15
C ALA A 366 14.81 21.58 14.96
N THR A 367 13.74 21.84 15.70
CA THR A 367 13.56 23.08 16.46
C THR A 367 14.21 23.03 17.86
N ARG A 368 14.47 21.83 18.38
CA ARG A 368 14.95 21.59 19.77
C ARG A 368 13.99 22.14 20.82
N GLN A 369 12.71 22.24 20.49
CA GLN A 369 11.65 22.62 21.41
C GLN A 369 10.73 21.41 21.65
N PRO A 370 10.01 21.34 22.78
CA PRO A 370 8.94 20.37 22.96
C PRO A 370 7.89 20.52 21.85
N TYR A 371 7.27 19.41 21.45
CA TYR A 371 6.06 19.47 20.61
C TYR A 371 4.94 20.15 21.40
N THR A 372 4.19 21.01 20.73
CA THR A 372 3.03 21.66 21.33
C THR A 372 1.89 20.65 21.45
N PRO A 373 1.33 20.42 22.63
CA PRO A 373 0.18 19.55 22.78
C PRO A 373 -1.00 20.01 21.95
N GLN A 374 -1.68 19.04 21.32
CA GLN A 374 -2.93 19.26 20.61
C GLN A 374 -4.02 18.38 21.21
N VAL A 375 -4.82 18.96 22.10
CA VAL A 375 -5.85 18.22 22.85
C VAL A 375 -7.18 18.36 22.16
N VAL A 376 -7.71 17.23 21.65
CA VAL A 376 -8.98 17.17 20.90
C VAL A 376 -9.86 16.03 21.47
N PRO A 377 -11.19 16.02 21.20
CA PRO A 377 -12.04 14.87 21.49
C PRO A 377 -11.50 13.60 20.79
N ARG A 378 -11.39 12.51 21.54
CA ARG A 378 -10.94 11.22 20.99
C ARG A 378 -11.79 10.81 19.79
N ALA A 379 -13.11 11.00 19.87
CA ALA A 379 -14.02 10.66 18.80
C ALA A 379 -13.80 11.47 17.52
N ASP A 380 -13.40 12.73 17.61
CA ASP A 380 -13.07 13.52 16.43
C ASP A 380 -11.77 13.01 15.79
N TYR A 381 -10.75 12.76 16.62
CA TYR A 381 -9.49 12.19 16.13
C TYR A 381 -9.69 10.85 15.42
N THR A 382 -10.39 9.91 16.04
CA THR A 382 -10.56 8.55 15.50
C THR A 382 -11.38 8.53 14.21
N ARG A 383 -12.41 9.38 14.09
CA ARG A 383 -13.20 9.53 12.86
C ARG A 383 -12.39 10.21 11.75
N VAL A 384 -11.69 11.31 12.06
CA VAL A 384 -10.79 11.98 11.11
C VAL A 384 -9.73 11.02 10.60
N LEU A 385 -9.09 10.27 11.51
CA LEU A 385 -8.10 9.28 11.18
C LEU A 385 -8.65 8.20 10.24
N ALA A 386 -9.83 7.65 10.56
CA ALA A 386 -10.47 6.60 9.78
C ALA A 386 -10.82 7.06 8.37
N GLU A 387 -11.23 8.32 8.19
CA GLU A 387 -11.58 8.87 6.87
C GLU A 387 -10.38 9.39 6.08
N PHE A 388 -9.37 9.95 6.74
CA PHE A 388 -8.15 10.42 6.07
C PHE A 388 -7.41 9.29 5.34
N TRP A 389 -7.30 8.13 5.99
CA TRP A 389 -6.63 6.96 5.43
C TRP A 389 -7.59 5.98 4.72
N ALA A 390 -8.85 6.37 4.49
CA ALA A 390 -9.81 5.49 3.84
C ALA A 390 -9.60 5.42 2.33
N ASP A 391 -9.90 4.24 1.76
CA ASP A 391 -10.20 4.12 0.35
C ASP A 391 -11.63 4.57 0.07
N GLY A 392 -11.91 4.97 -1.14
CA GLY A 392 -13.25 5.34 -1.56
C GLY A 392 -13.22 6.23 -2.80
N PRO A 393 -14.37 6.75 -3.20
CA PRO A 393 -14.44 7.73 -4.28
C PRO A 393 -13.48 8.90 -4.05
N GLU A 394 -12.81 9.33 -5.10
CA GLU A 394 -11.84 10.44 -5.11
C GLU A 394 -10.55 10.18 -4.30
N SER A 395 -10.28 8.92 -3.89
CA SER A 395 -9.03 8.54 -3.24
C SER A 395 -7.99 8.11 -4.28
N GLU A 396 -6.75 8.50 -4.07
CA GLU A 396 -5.61 8.01 -4.86
C GLU A 396 -5.17 6.60 -4.47
N THR A 397 -5.96 5.89 -3.66
CA THR A 397 -5.66 4.59 -3.03
C THR A 397 -4.36 4.59 -2.20
N PRO A 398 -4.06 3.59 -1.36
CA PRO A 398 -2.91 3.64 -0.46
C PRO A 398 -1.57 3.90 -1.16
N PRO A 399 -1.25 3.27 -2.31
CA PRO A 399 0.00 3.56 -2.98
C PRO A 399 0.10 5.01 -3.48
N GLY A 400 -0.95 5.56 -4.08
CA GLY A 400 -0.96 6.95 -4.54
C GLY A 400 -0.91 7.95 -3.38
N HIS A 401 -1.53 7.64 -2.25
CA HIS A 401 -1.48 8.50 -1.05
C HIS A 401 -0.03 8.75 -0.58
N TRP A 402 0.84 7.72 -0.65
CA TRP A 402 2.25 7.90 -0.30
C TRP A 402 3.04 8.68 -1.33
N PHE A 403 2.64 8.71 -2.60
CA PHE A 403 3.17 9.66 -3.58
C PHE A 403 2.76 11.10 -3.24
N THR A 404 1.51 11.32 -2.83
CA THR A 404 1.05 12.64 -2.36
C THR A 404 1.88 13.11 -1.15
N ILE A 405 2.18 12.22 -0.19
CA ILE A 405 3.04 12.54 0.95
C ILE A 405 4.47 12.83 0.51
N LEU A 406 5.05 12.03 -0.40
CA LEU A 406 6.38 12.28 -0.95
C LEU A 406 6.44 13.64 -1.67
N ASN A 407 5.43 13.96 -2.46
CA ASN A 407 5.31 15.24 -3.15
C ASN A 407 5.25 16.41 -2.16
N TYR A 408 4.46 16.28 -1.10
CA TYR A 408 4.40 17.24 0.00
C TYR A 408 5.77 17.46 0.66
N VAL A 409 6.51 16.39 0.93
CA VAL A 409 7.86 16.47 1.50
C VAL A 409 8.82 17.15 0.51
N SER A 410 8.74 16.84 -0.78
CA SER A 410 9.60 17.38 -1.82
C SER A 410 9.39 18.89 -2.04
N ASP A 411 8.18 19.39 -1.75
CA ASP A 411 7.81 20.81 -1.87
C ASP A 411 8.17 21.66 -0.63
N ASP A 412 8.54 21.00 0.47
CA ASP A 412 8.88 21.73 1.69
C ASP A 412 10.23 22.46 1.53
N SER A 413 10.22 23.75 1.80
CA SER A 413 11.39 24.63 1.68
C SER A 413 12.57 24.26 2.60
N LEU A 414 12.33 23.43 3.61
CA LEU A 414 13.37 22.95 4.52
C LEU A 414 14.11 21.72 3.97
N VAL A 415 13.59 21.10 2.89
CA VAL A 415 14.23 19.94 2.28
C VAL A 415 15.42 20.38 1.43
N VAL A 416 16.58 19.81 1.77
CA VAL A 416 17.73 19.86 0.88
C VAL A 416 17.75 18.56 0.09
N LYS A 417 17.43 18.60 -1.19
CA LYS A 417 17.32 17.44 -2.09
C LYS A 417 18.66 16.73 -2.27
N LYS A 418 19.02 15.86 -1.34
CA LYS A 418 20.27 15.06 -1.34
C LYS A 418 19.93 13.59 -1.13
N PHE A 419 20.38 12.75 -2.01
CA PHE A 419 20.23 11.30 -1.87
C PHE A 419 20.87 10.82 -0.56
N LYS A 420 20.12 10.14 0.28
CA LYS A 420 20.53 9.68 1.64
C LYS A 420 20.97 10.84 2.54
N GLY A 421 20.50 12.06 2.30
CA GLY A 421 20.92 13.25 3.03
C GLY A 421 22.38 13.67 2.80
N GLN A 422 23.09 13.06 1.84
CA GLN A 422 24.53 13.21 1.66
C GLN A 422 24.89 13.64 0.22
N GLY A 423 26.16 14.03 0.02
CA GLY A 423 26.67 14.39 -1.30
C GLY A 423 26.19 15.74 -1.83
N ALA A 424 26.24 15.89 -3.15
CA ALA A 424 25.76 17.08 -3.85
C ALA A 424 24.22 17.13 -3.83
N ALA A 425 23.66 18.33 -3.91
CA ALA A 425 22.22 18.49 -4.12
C ALA A 425 21.86 18.00 -5.53
N LEU A 426 20.78 17.24 -5.61
CA LEU A 426 20.18 16.82 -6.86
C LEU A 426 19.35 17.96 -7.47
N THR A 427 19.18 17.93 -8.78
CA THR A 427 18.16 18.76 -9.45
C THR A 427 16.76 18.27 -9.06
N ASP A 428 15.75 19.12 -9.23
CA ASP A 428 14.36 18.72 -8.97
C ASP A 428 13.97 17.50 -9.82
N LEU A 429 14.34 17.48 -11.10
CA LEU A 429 14.09 16.35 -11.99
C LEU A 429 14.76 15.05 -11.49
N GLU A 430 16.02 15.11 -11.13
CA GLU A 430 16.76 13.90 -10.65
C GLU A 430 16.20 13.40 -9.32
N TRP A 431 15.82 14.31 -8.41
CA TRP A 431 15.18 13.97 -7.14
C TRP A 431 13.86 13.24 -7.36
N ASP A 432 12.97 13.81 -8.18
CA ASP A 432 11.64 13.25 -8.44
C ASP A 432 11.74 11.90 -9.14
N VAL A 433 12.58 11.78 -10.17
CA VAL A 433 12.82 10.52 -10.90
C VAL A 433 13.31 9.41 -9.96
N LYS A 434 14.33 9.68 -9.15
CA LYS A 434 14.92 8.68 -8.25
C LYS A 434 13.99 8.32 -7.09
N SER A 435 13.33 9.31 -6.49
CA SER A 435 12.41 9.06 -5.38
C SER A 435 11.17 8.28 -5.82
N TYR A 436 10.61 8.62 -6.98
CA TYR A 436 9.48 7.87 -7.55
C TYR A 436 9.86 6.42 -7.88
N PHE A 437 11.03 6.20 -8.44
CA PHE A 437 11.49 4.85 -8.75
C PHE A 437 11.68 3.98 -7.49
N CYS A 438 12.27 4.52 -6.42
CA CYS A 438 12.39 3.83 -5.14
C CYS A 438 11.01 3.53 -4.52
N LEU A 439 10.16 4.56 -4.44
CA LEU A 439 8.88 4.46 -3.77
C LEU A 439 7.93 3.52 -4.51
N SER A 440 7.85 3.66 -5.83
CA SER A 440 6.96 2.83 -6.64
C SER A 440 7.35 1.35 -6.63
N GLY A 441 8.64 1.05 -6.67
CA GLY A 441 9.14 -0.32 -6.56
C GLY A 441 8.73 -0.97 -5.24
N ALA A 442 8.86 -0.25 -4.12
CA ALA A 442 8.43 -0.74 -2.82
C ALA A 442 6.92 -0.92 -2.73
N LEU A 443 6.12 -0.01 -3.28
CA LEU A 443 4.66 -0.10 -3.27
C LEU A 443 4.15 -1.21 -4.19
N HIS A 444 4.80 -1.43 -5.32
CA HIS A 444 4.50 -2.53 -6.22
C HIS A 444 4.74 -3.89 -5.53
N ASP A 445 5.90 -4.07 -4.91
CA ASP A 445 6.24 -5.28 -4.16
C ASP A 445 5.34 -5.48 -2.94
N ALA A 446 4.93 -4.39 -2.28
CA ALA A 446 3.96 -4.45 -1.20
C ALA A 446 2.57 -4.92 -1.66
N ALA A 447 2.14 -4.53 -2.87
CA ALA A 447 0.91 -5.02 -3.49
C ALA A 447 0.98 -6.53 -3.76
N ILE A 448 2.06 -6.99 -4.40
CA ILE A 448 2.29 -8.40 -4.72
C ILE A 448 2.27 -9.24 -3.43
N THR A 449 3.04 -8.81 -2.44
CA THR A 449 3.16 -9.50 -1.15
C THR A 449 1.82 -9.54 -0.39
N ALA A 450 1.16 -8.40 -0.24
CA ALA A 450 -0.08 -8.34 0.53
C ALA A 450 -1.21 -9.13 -0.15
N TRP A 451 -1.35 -9.03 -1.48
CA TRP A 451 -2.41 -9.73 -2.20
C TRP A 451 -2.14 -11.21 -2.43
N GLY A 452 -0.88 -11.64 -2.57
CA GLY A 452 -0.50 -13.05 -2.51
C GLY A 452 -0.96 -13.69 -1.19
N ASN A 453 -0.70 -13.03 -0.06
CA ASN A 453 -1.18 -13.47 1.25
C ASN A 453 -2.72 -13.46 1.34
N LYS A 454 -3.39 -12.40 0.84
CA LYS A 454 -4.86 -12.31 0.81
C LYS A 454 -5.49 -13.42 -0.03
N GLY A 455 -4.97 -13.70 -1.20
CA GLY A 455 -5.44 -14.76 -2.08
C GLY A 455 -5.30 -16.14 -1.45
N TRP A 456 -4.16 -16.44 -0.81
CA TRP A 456 -3.93 -17.71 -0.16
C TRP A 456 -4.74 -17.91 1.11
N TYR A 457 -4.64 -16.99 2.09
CA TYR A 457 -5.34 -17.14 3.37
C TYR A 457 -6.83 -16.88 3.25
N ASP A 458 -7.24 -16.06 2.29
CA ASP A 458 -8.65 -15.76 2.02
C ASP A 458 -9.44 -15.42 3.30
N TYR A 459 -8.84 -14.62 4.19
CA TYR A 459 -9.28 -14.45 5.56
C TYR A 459 -10.48 -13.51 5.69
N ILE A 460 -11.35 -13.84 6.63
CA ILE A 460 -12.60 -13.13 6.90
C ILE A 460 -12.39 -11.66 7.28
N ARG A 461 -13.41 -10.82 7.01
CA ARG A 461 -13.48 -9.42 7.45
C ARG A 461 -14.28 -9.25 8.75
N PRO A 462 -14.02 -8.18 9.55
CA PRO A 462 -14.69 -7.95 10.82
C PRO A 462 -16.23 -7.95 10.75
N VAL A 463 -16.83 -7.34 9.73
CA VAL A 463 -18.30 -7.31 9.59
C VAL A 463 -18.90 -8.71 9.54
N SER A 464 -18.29 -9.63 8.83
CA SER A 464 -18.75 -11.01 8.75
C SER A 464 -18.48 -11.79 10.04
N ALA A 465 -17.28 -11.63 10.63
CA ALA A 465 -16.88 -12.37 11.83
C ALA A 465 -17.65 -11.94 13.08
N ILE A 466 -17.81 -10.63 13.32
CA ILE A 466 -18.52 -10.08 14.49
C ILE A 466 -19.99 -10.51 14.46
N ARG A 467 -20.66 -10.33 13.31
CA ARG A 467 -22.06 -10.71 13.15
C ARG A 467 -22.29 -12.23 13.31
N TYR A 468 -21.37 -13.04 12.76
CA TYR A 468 -21.41 -14.49 12.92
C TYR A 468 -21.28 -14.91 14.38
N MET A 469 -20.25 -14.43 15.07
CA MET A 469 -20.05 -14.77 16.48
C MET A 469 -21.22 -14.30 17.35
N ALA A 470 -21.74 -13.09 17.11
CA ALA A 470 -22.90 -12.57 17.82
C ALA A 470 -24.15 -13.42 17.61
N GLN A 471 -24.37 -13.93 16.40
CA GLN A 471 -25.48 -14.84 16.10
C GLN A 471 -25.33 -16.20 16.78
N LYS A 472 -24.09 -16.68 16.97
CA LYS A 472 -23.83 -17.92 17.75
C LYS A 472 -24.09 -17.71 19.25
N GLY A 473 -23.90 -16.50 19.76
CA GLY A 473 -24.09 -16.18 21.17
C GLY A 473 -22.80 -15.70 21.84
N GLN A 474 -22.63 -16.01 23.12
CA GLN A 474 -21.43 -15.68 23.91
C GLN A 474 -20.58 -16.91 24.21
N SER A 475 -19.26 -16.70 24.40
CA SER A 475 -18.34 -17.78 24.73
C SER A 475 -17.58 -17.58 26.04
N SER A 476 -17.94 -16.57 26.84
CA SER A 476 -17.22 -16.22 28.05
C SER A 476 -17.63 -17.06 29.28
N ASP A 477 -18.91 -17.41 29.39
CA ASP A 477 -19.42 -18.13 30.59
C ASP A 477 -20.51 -19.14 30.20
N SER A 478 -20.20 -20.41 30.38
CA SER A 478 -21.12 -21.52 30.06
C SER A 478 -22.37 -21.57 30.96
N THR A 479 -22.40 -20.82 32.06
CA THR A 479 -23.56 -20.74 32.97
C THR A 479 -24.57 -19.66 32.53
N LEU A 480 -24.15 -18.73 31.68
CA LEU A 480 -25.01 -17.69 31.12
C LEU A 480 -25.78 -18.17 29.90
N PRO A 481 -26.94 -17.54 29.61
CA PRO A 481 -27.71 -17.82 28.40
C PRO A 481 -26.91 -17.64 27.11
N SER A 482 -27.37 -18.31 26.04
CA SER A 482 -26.80 -18.22 24.69
C SER A 482 -25.30 -18.58 24.65
N TYR A 483 -24.84 -19.44 25.54
CA TYR A 483 -23.46 -19.92 25.49
C TYR A 483 -23.22 -20.76 24.23
N HIS A 484 -22.21 -20.39 23.50
CA HIS A 484 -21.73 -21.13 22.34
C HIS A 484 -20.22 -20.91 22.19
N GLN A 485 -19.51 -21.98 21.96
CA GLN A 485 -18.03 -21.97 21.90
C GLN A 485 -17.45 -21.10 20.77
N GLN A 486 -18.23 -20.88 19.70
CA GLN A 486 -17.89 -19.98 18.60
C GLN A 486 -18.50 -18.59 18.78
N GLY A 487 -19.08 -18.31 19.94
CA GLY A 487 -19.68 -17.03 20.28
C GLY A 487 -18.65 -15.93 20.52
N ILE A 488 -19.12 -14.69 20.61
CA ILE A 488 -18.29 -13.55 20.91
C ILE A 488 -17.91 -13.52 22.40
N LEU A 489 -16.77 -12.91 22.73
CA LEU A 489 -16.37 -12.66 24.11
C LEU A 489 -17.22 -11.53 24.71
N LEU A 490 -17.79 -11.74 25.91
CA LEU A 490 -18.46 -10.67 26.65
C LEU A 490 -17.42 -9.74 27.30
N ASP A 491 -17.80 -8.46 27.35
CA ASP A 491 -17.02 -7.41 28.02
C ASP A 491 -17.99 -6.40 28.65
N SER A 492 -17.96 -6.29 29.96
CA SER A 492 -18.89 -5.46 30.72
C SER A 492 -18.86 -4.00 30.27
N GLY A 493 -20.00 -3.43 29.92
CA GLY A 493 -20.14 -2.06 29.42
C GLY A 493 -19.91 -1.91 27.91
N LEU A 494 -19.43 -2.95 27.22
CA LEU A 494 -19.10 -2.90 25.78
C LEU A 494 -19.76 -4.02 24.96
N ILE A 495 -19.78 -5.26 25.47
CA ILE A 495 -20.37 -6.43 24.80
C ILE A 495 -21.13 -7.25 25.83
N GLU A 496 -22.46 -7.24 25.77
CA GLU A 496 -23.30 -7.84 26.81
C GLU A 496 -24.48 -8.61 26.21
N LEU A 497 -25.15 -9.40 27.07
CA LEU A 497 -26.46 -9.97 26.73
C LEU A 497 -27.56 -8.95 26.91
N VAL A 498 -28.52 -8.92 26.00
CA VAL A 498 -29.77 -8.18 26.17
C VAL A 498 -30.57 -8.78 27.32
N GLN A 499 -30.92 -7.96 28.29
CA GLN A 499 -31.70 -8.37 29.47
C GLN A 499 -33.18 -8.05 29.30
N MET A 500 -34.04 -8.69 30.10
CA MET A 500 -35.45 -8.32 30.18
C MET A 500 -35.58 -6.89 30.68
N GLY A 501 -36.35 -6.06 29.97
CA GLY A 501 -36.49 -4.63 30.25
C GLY A 501 -35.44 -3.72 29.61
N ASP A 502 -34.45 -4.29 28.91
CA ASP A 502 -33.53 -3.54 28.06
C ASP A 502 -34.29 -2.87 26.91
N PRO A 503 -33.97 -1.64 26.51
CA PRO A 503 -34.59 -1.01 25.33
C PRO A 503 -34.48 -1.86 24.04
N LEU A 504 -33.49 -2.71 23.93
CA LEU A 504 -33.29 -3.64 22.80
C LEU A 504 -34.06 -4.95 22.93
N ALA A 505 -34.70 -5.22 24.07
CA ALA A 505 -35.39 -6.50 24.29
C ALA A 505 -36.49 -6.82 23.24
N GLY A 506 -37.04 -5.78 22.62
CA GLY A 506 -38.21 -5.91 21.71
C GLY A 506 -39.54 -5.94 22.45
N MET A 507 -40.63 -5.73 21.71
CA MET A 507 -41.97 -5.65 22.32
C MET A 507 -42.41 -6.97 22.96
N ASN A 508 -41.94 -8.10 22.45
CA ASN A 508 -42.26 -9.44 22.94
C ASN A 508 -41.05 -10.12 23.57
N ASN A 509 -39.99 -9.36 23.94
CA ASN A 509 -38.71 -9.85 24.45
C ASN A 509 -37.98 -10.78 23.46
N GLU A 510 -38.22 -10.66 22.16
CA GLU A 510 -37.63 -11.50 21.09
C GLU A 510 -36.12 -11.38 20.96
N ASN A 511 -35.55 -10.34 21.54
CA ASN A 511 -34.12 -10.11 21.53
C ASN A 511 -33.43 -10.42 22.87
N VAL A 512 -34.20 -10.79 23.91
CA VAL A 512 -33.61 -11.17 25.20
C VAL A 512 -32.65 -12.33 25.01
N THR A 513 -31.45 -12.24 25.60
CA THR A 513 -30.33 -13.15 25.49
C THR A 513 -29.52 -13.06 24.17
N LYS A 514 -29.93 -12.24 23.20
CA LYS A 514 -29.05 -11.89 22.09
C LYS A 514 -27.86 -11.04 22.56
N ILE A 515 -26.82 -10.96 21.76
CA ILE A 515 -25.66 -10.11 22.03
C ILE A 515 -25.96 -8.67 21.63
N LYS A 516 -25.72 -7.73 22.52
CA LYS A 516 -25.64 -6.28 22.22
C LYS A 516 -24.21 -5.79 22.35
N VAL A 517 -23.87 -4.79 21.55
CA VAL A 517 -22.56 -4.15 21.56
C VAL A 517 -22.73 -2.63 21.60
N LYS A 518 -21.88 -1.95 22.38
CA LYS A 518 -21.81 -0.49 22.38
C LYS A 518 -20.93 -0.05 21.21
N ALA A 519 -21.53 0.45 20.13
CA ALA A 519 -20.84 0.73 18.87
C ALA A 519 -21.49 1.88 18.10
N TRP A 520 -20.79 2.37 17.10
CA TRP A 520 -21.38 3.29 16.12
C TRP A 520 -22.63 2.68 15.50
N LYS A 521 -23.73 3.45 15.51
CA LYS A 521 -25.06 2.92 15.16
C LYS A 521 -25.22 2.58 13.67
N GLY A 522 -24.30 3.04 12.85
CA GLY A 522 -24.30 2.74 11.41
C GLY A 522 -25.00 3.80 10.56
N PRO A 523 -24.87 3.66 9.22
CA PRO A 523 -25.30 4.69 8.26
C PRO A 523 -26.80 4.90 8.19
N SER A 524 -27.63 3.96 8.67
CA SER A 524 -29.09 4.10 8.70
C SER A 524 -29.59 5.24 9.61
N TYR A 525 -28.74 5.73 10.49
CA TYR A 525 -29.01 6.87 11.38
C TYR A 525 -28.56 8.22 10.79
N ILE A 526 -28.07 8.23 9.57
CA ILE A 526 -27.54 9.42 8.87
C ILE A 526 -28.40 9.63 7.62
N ALA A 527 -29.33 10.60 7.67
CA ALA A 527 -30.09 10.97 6.50
C ALA A 527 -29.31 11.95 5.59
N ASN A 528 -28.54 12.84 6.19
CA ASN A 528 -27.68 13.78 5.50
C ASN A 528 -26.32 13.89 6.21
N PRO A 529 -25.23 13.40 5.62
CA PRO A 529 -23.90 13.44 6.22
C PRO A 529 -23.39 14.85 6.59
N ALA A 530 -23.90 15.90 5.94
CA ALA A 530 -23.50 17.27 6.26
C ALA A 530 -24.11 17.79 7.58
N THR A 531 -25.20 17.18 8.07
CA THR A 531 -25.93 17.66 9.25
C THR A 531 -26.07 16.64 10.35
N ASP A 532 -26.01 15.36 10.03
CA ASP A 532 -26.32 14.28 10.94
C ASP A 532 -25.07 13.49 11.33
N SER A 533 -25.06 12.97 12.54
CA SER A 533 -24.12 11.95 13.02
C SER A 533 -24.88 10.79 13.63
N ALA A 534 -24.44 9.56 13.38
CA ALA A 534 -25.08 8.39 13.93
C ALA A 534 -24.90 8.31 15.46
N GLY A 535 -23.74 8.68 15.95
CA GLY A 535 -23.37 8.50 17.35
C GLY A 535 -23.18 7.03 17.72
N VAL A 536 -22.87 6.78 18.99
CA VAL A 536 -22.67 5.44 19.57
C VAL A 536 -23.80 5.15 20.56
N ASP A 537 -24.29 3.93 20.51
CA ASP A 537 -25.25 3.41 21.49
C ASP A 537 -25.19 1.88 21.53
N TRP A 538 -25.96 1.26 22.42
CA TRP A 538 -26.18 -0.16 22.39
C TRP A 538 -26.98 -0.55 21.14
N ILE A 539 -26.45 -1.47 20.35
CA ILE A 539 -27.12 -2.08 19.20
C ILE A 539 -27.05 -3.59 19.31
N LEU A 540 -27.96 -4.30 18.65
CA LEU A 540 -27.79 -5.76 18.51
C LEU A 540 -26.52 -6.01 17.69
N ALA A 541 -25.63 -6.85 18.20
CA ALA A 541 -24.33 -7.10 17.55
C ALA A 541 -24.46 -7.79 16.17
N GLY A 542 -25.60 -8.45 15.92
CA GLY A 542 -25.99 -8.92 14.58
C GLY A 542 -26.19 -7.79 13.56
N ASN A 543 -26.34 -6.55 14.00
CA ASN A 543 -26.46 -5.35 13.16
C ASN A 543 -25.20 -4.50 13.17
N TRP A 544 -24.09 -5.00 13.73
CA TRP A 544 -22.84 -4.26 13.78
C TRP A 544 -22.35 -3.83 12.38
N TRP A 545 -21.90 -2.59 12.28
CA TRP A 545 -21.46 -1.96 11.03
C TRP A 545 -20.09 -1.29 11.23
N PRO A 546 -19.12 -1.47 10.31
CA PRO A 546 -17.86 -0.75 10.37
C PRO A 546 -18.08 0.74 10.08
N TYR A 547 -17.18 1.59 10.59
CA TYR A 547 -17.22 3.02 10.27
C TYR A 547 -16.73 3.25 8.84
N GLN A 548 -17.65 3.03 7.91
CA GLN A 548 -17.43 3.12 6.46
C GLN A 548 -18.71 3.64 5.77
N ARG A 549 -18.56 4.09 4.52
CA ARG A 549 -19.71 4.47 3.68
C ARG A 549 -20.64 3.28 3.44
N PRO A 550 -21.95 3.48 3.37
CA PRO A 550 -22.89 2.40 3.10
C PRO A 550 -22.71 1.78 1.70
N THR A 551 -22.09 2.50 0.80
CA THR A 551 -21.78 2.08 -0.58
C THR A 551 -20.41 1.42 -0.72
N PHE A 552 -19.59 1.41 0.35
CA PHE A 552 -18.27 0.80 0.41
C PHE A 552 -17.96 0.34 1.84
N ILE A 553 -18.67 -0.68 2.30
CA ILE A 553 -18.65 -1.14 3.71
C ILE A 553 -17.32 -1.76 4.08
N THR A 554 -16.71 -2.51 3.18
CA THR A 554 -15.38 -3.07 3.31
C THR A 554 -14.78 -3.28 1.92
N PRO A 555 -13.47 -3.14 1.76
CA PRO A 555 -12.82 -3.44 0.49
C PRO A 555 -13.14 -4.86 0.02
N PRO A 556 -13.44 -5.10 -1.27
CA PRO A 556 -13.86 -6.39 -1.78
C PRO A 556 -12.66 -7.36 -1.96
N PHE A 557 -11.99 -7.69 -0.87
CA PHE A 557 -10.90 -8.67 -0.79
C PHE A 557 -10.66 -9.09 0.67
N ALA A 558 -9.97 -10.21 0.87
CA ALA A 558 -9.69 -10.79 2.18
C ALA A 558 -9.00 -9.81 3.16
N GLY A 559 -9.17 -10.05 4.47
CA GLY A 559 -8.60 -9.22 5.52
C GLY A 559 -7.08 -9.35 5.62
N TYR A 560 -6.59 -10.54 5.88
CA TYR A 560 -5.19 -10.84 6.17
C TYR A 560 -4.34 -10.87 4.89
N VAL A 561 -3.28 -10.07 4.79
CA VAL A 561 -2.77 -9.06 5.72
C VAL A 561 -3.36 -7.68 5.37
N SER A 562 -3.23 -6.67 6.26
CA SER A 562 -3.64 -5.30 5.95
C SER A 562 -2.77 -4.70 4.84
N GLY A 563 -3.38 -4.39 3.68
CA GLY A 563 -2.69 -3.72 2.57
C GLY A 563 -2.16 -2.35 2.98
N HIS A 564 -2.96 -1.54 3.67
CA HIS A 564 -2.56 -0.22 4.18
C HIS A 564 -1.32 -0.29 5.07
N SER A 565 -1.26 -1.27 6.00
CA SER A 565 -0.11 -1.46 6.88
C SER A 565 1.15 -1.84 6.10
N THR A 566 1.02 -2.67 5.05
CA THR A 566 2.13 -3.11 4.21
C THR A 566 2.66 -1.96 3.34
N PHE A 567 1.77 -1.28 2.59
CA PHE A 567 2.13 -0.14 1.76
C PHE A 567 2.77 0.99 2.56
N SER A 568 2.09 1.40 3.63
CA SER A 568 2.53 2.55 4.41
C SER A 568 3.88 2.32 5.07
N ARG A 569 4.11 1.11 5.59
CA ARG A 569 5.39 0.82 6.20
C ARG A 569 6.52 0.71 5.18
N ALA A 570 6.28 0.10 4.01
CA ALA A 570 7.25 0.06 2.93
C ALA A 570 7.61 1.47 2.44
N ALA A 571 6.62 2.33 2.25
CA ALA A 571 6.83 3.73 1.88
C ALA A 571 7.63 4.50 2.93
N ALA A 572 7.30 4.37 4.21
CA ALA A 572 8.01 5.05 5.30
C ALA A 572 9.49 4.65 5.38
N GLU A 573 9.81 3.38 5.16
CA GLU A 573 11.19 2.91 5.11
C GLU A 573 11.95 3.51 3.90
N VAL A 574 11.32 3.51 2.71
CA VAL A 574 11.90 4.14 1.52
C VAL A 574 12.16 5.62 1.74
N MET A 575 11.17 6.37 2.24
CA MET A 575 11.31 7.80 2.48
C MET A 575 12.43 8.09 3.50
N THR A 576 12.50 7.31 4.58
CA THR A 576 13.57 7.42 5.59
C THR A 576 14.96 7.22 4.97
N LEU A 577 15.11 6.17 4.15
CA LEU A 577 16.40 5.85 3.53
C LEU A 577 16.76 6.85 2.43
N PHE A 578 15.80 7.26 1.62
CA PHE A 578 16.01 8.16 0.49
C PHE A 578 16.38 9.57 0.93
N THR A 579 15.64 10.14 1.91
CA THR A 579 15.94 11.45 2.48
C THR A 579 17.17 11.44 3.39
N GLY A 580 17.51 10.28 3.95
CA GLY A 580 18.54 10.11 4.97
C GLY A 580 18.14 10.65 6.35
N ASP A 581 16.86 10.92 6.55
CA ASP A 581 16.25 11.36 7.81
C ASP A 581 14.93 10.61 8.02
N GLU A 582 14.66 10.18 9.25
CA GLU A 582 13.36 9.57 9.57
C GLU A 582 12.25 10.60 9.80
N TYR A 583 12.62 11.85 10.07
CA TYR A 583 11.68 12.92 10.39
C TYR A 583 11.15 13.60 9.13
N PHE A 584 9.91 14.07 9.22
CA PHE A 584 9.40 15.04 8.27
C PHE A 584 10.22 16.36 8.31
N PRO A 585 10.23 17.15 7.22
CA PRO A 585 10.93 18.44 7.19
C PRO A 585 10.50 19.31 8.38
N GLY A 586 11.48 19.94 9.03
CA GLY A 586 11.21 20.71 10.27
C GLY A 586 10.84 19.87 11.50
N GLY A 587 10.90 18.53 11.39
CA GLY A 587 10.62 17.57 12.46
C GLY A 587 9.14 17.25 12.65
N MET A 588 8.24 17.68 11.75
CA MET A 588 6.81 17.38 11.83
C MET A 588 6.10 17.59 10.50
N GLY A 589 5.37 16.57 10.04
CA GLY A 589 4.37 16.67 8.98
C GLY A 589 2.97 16.89 9.57
N GLU A 590 2.09 17.57 8.82
CA GLU A 590 0.76 17.94 9.29
C GLU A 590 -0.30 17.82 8.20
N PHE A 591 -1.51 17.42 8.61
CA PHE A 591 -2.71 17.50 7.79
C PHE A 591 -3.87 18.09 8.61
N SER A 592 -4.50 19.14 8.12
CA SER A 592 -5.60 19.83 8.81
C SER A 592 -6.96 19.35 8.31
N ALA A 593 -7.77 18.85 9.23
CA ALA A 593 -9.18 18.48 9.05
C ALA A 593 -10.06 19.56 9.68
N PRO A 594 -10.69 20.48 8.90
CA PRO A 594 -11.48 21.56 9.43
C PRO A 594 -12.77 21.07 10.09
N LYS A 595 -13.17 21.75 11.15
CA LYS A 595 -14.43 21.55 11.84
C LYS A 595 -15.61 21.56 10.88
N ASP A 596 -16.58 20.64 11.10
CA ASP A 596 -17.87 20.51 10.40
C ASP A 596 -17.77 20.43 8.86
N SER A 597 -16.58 20.14 8.30
CA SER A 597 -16.38 20.13 6.84
C SER A 597 -15.45 19.07 6.30
N PHE A 598 -14.74 18.33 7.17
CA PHE A 598 -13.81 17.29 6.72
C PHE A 598 -14.48 15.92 6.55
N LEU A 599 -15.29 15.48 7.53
CA LEU A 599 -15.90 14.15 7.48
C LEU A 599 -16.96 14.09 6.39
N VAL A 600 -16.95 12.97 5.66
CA VAL A 600 -17.90 12.71 4.57
C VAL A 600 -18.88 11.57 4.88
N PHE A 601 -18.59 10.75 5.91
CA PHE A 601 -19.49 9.68 6.32
C PHE A 601 -20.62 10.22 7.21
N GLU A 602 -20.33 11.22 8.03
CA GLU A 602 -21.24 11.91 8.92
C GLU A 602 -20.72 13.31 9.25
N LYS A 603 -21.54 14.13 9.93
CA LYS A 603 -21.16 15.47 10.35
C LYS A 603 -19.94 15.45 11.27
N GLY A 604 -18.96 16.32 11.00
CA GLY A 604 -17.80 16.56 11.88
C GLY A 604 -16.51 16.91 11.13
N PRO A 605 -15.41 16.96 11.84
CA PRO A 605 -15.25 16.83 13.30
C PRO A 605 -15.85 18.03 14.06
N SER A 606 -16.03 17.94 15.39
CA SER A 606 -16.62 19.01 16.19
C SER A 606 -15.67 20.17 16.48
N VAL A 607 -14.39 19.97 16.28
CA VAL A 607 -13.28 20.95 16.36
C VAL A 607 -12.36 20.78 15.16
N ASP A 608 -11.48 21.76 14.90
CA ASP A 608 -10.39 21.55 13.97
C ASP A 608 -9.46 20.47 14.53
N VAL A 609 -9.11 19.48 13.69
CA VAL A 609 -8.18 18.40 14.04
C VAL A 609 -7.00 18.47 13.07
N THR A 610 -5.78 18.57 13.58
CA THR A 610 -4.58 18.47 12.73
C THR A 610 -3.87 17.16 13.04
N LEU A 611 -3.88 16.22 12.07
CA LEU A 611 -3.06 15.02 12.16
C LEU A 611 -1.59 15.43 12.09
N GLN A 612 -0.77 14.94 13.02
CA GLN A 612 0.63 15.32 13.16
C GLN A 612 1.52 14.08 13.26
N TRP A 613 2.62 14.08 12.54
CA TRP A 613 3.59 12.98 12.51
C TRP A 613 5.00 13.53 12.66
N ALA A 614 5.76 13.05 13.64
CA ALA A 614 7.18 13.40 13.73
C ALA A 614 7.96 12.73 12.60
N THR A 615 7.73 11.43 12.41
CA THR A 615 8.46 10.60 11.42
C THR A 615 7.52 10.01 10.37
N TYR A 616 8.09 9.59 9.23
CA TYR A 616 7.34 8.83 8.22
C TYR A 616 6.76 7.53 8.80
N ARG A 617 7.48 6.90 9.74
CA ARG A 617 6.99 5.71 10.45
C ARG A 617 5.78 6.00 11.33
N ASP A 618 5.73 7.17 11.98
CA ASP A 618 4.55 7.56 12.77
C ASP A 618 3.31 7.73 11.87
N ALA A 619 3.47 8.29 10.68
CA ALA A 619 2.37 8.38 9.69
C ALA A 619 1.92 6.97 9.24
N SER A 620 2.86 6.06 9.00
CA SER A 620 2.57 4.66 8.68
C SER A 620 1.83 3.94 9.80
N ASP A 621 2.27 4.10 11.05
CA ASP A 621 1.64 3.48 12.22
C ASP A 621 0.23 4.04 12.43
N GLN A 622 0.02 5.34 12.23
CA GLN A 622 -1.29 5.96 12.26
C GLN A 622 -2.23 5.44 11.16
N CYS A 623 -1.72 5.29 9.93
CA CYS A 623 -2.46 4.67 8.84
C CYS A 623 -2.94 3.26 9.21
N SER A 624 -2.08 2.47 9.82
CA SER A 624 -2.41 1.11 10.26
C SER A 624 -3.52 1.10 11.31
N LEU A 625 -3.43 1.95 12.33
CA LEU A 625 -4.44 2.08 13.40
C LEU A 625 -5.80 2.53 12.85
N SER A 626 -5.81 3.37 11.82
CA SER A 626 -7.04 3.86 11.17
C SER A 626 -7.95 2.75 10.69
N ARG A 627 -7.35 1.60 10.30
CA ARG A 627 -8.12 0.46 9.75
C ARG A 627 -8.87 -0.30 10.84
N ILE A 628 -8.35 -0.29 12.08
CA ILE A 628 -9.03 -0.92 13.22
C ILE A 628 -10.22 -0.06 13.66
N TRP A 629 -10.07 1.27 13.82
CA TRP A 629 -11.18 2.17 14.10
C TRP A 629 -12.19 2.25 12.95
N GLY A 630 -11.71 2.19 11.71
CA GLY A 630 -12.57 2.07 10.52
C GLY A 630 -13.32 0.73 10.44
N GLY A 631 -13.02 -0.23 11.31
CA GLY A 631 -13.76 -1.48 11.46
C GLY A 631 -13.52 -2.52 10.37
N ILE A 632 -12.42 -2.43 9.62
CA ILE A 632 -12.18 -3.31 8.45
C ILE A 632 -10.98 -4.25 8.57
N HIS A 633 -10.15 -4.08 9.60
CA HIS A 633 -9.05 -5.00 9.94
C HIS A 633 -8.94 -5.21 11.45
N PRO A 634 -8.73 -6.43 11.94
CA PRO A 634 -8.33 -6.70 13.31
C PRO A 634 -6.80 -6.55 13.50
N PRO A 635 -6.30 -6.50 14.75
CA PRO A 635 -4.87 -6.49 15.07
C PRO A 635 -4.02 -7.54 14.36
N ALA A 636 -4.56 -8.74 14.18
CA ALA A 636 -3.85 -9.84 13.51
C ALA A 636 -3.55 -9.57 12.03
N ASP A 637 -4.31 -8.70 11.36
CA ASP A 637 -4.04 -8.30 9.96
C ASP A 637 -2.98 -7.21 9.88
N ASP A 638 -2.84 -6.38 10.92
CA ASP A 638 -2.03 -5.16 10.95
C ASP A 638 -0.53 -5.46 11.11
N ILE A 639 -0.13 -6.07 12.21
CA ILE A 639 1.29 -6.24 12.57
C ILE A 639 2.07 -7.06 11.52
N PRO A 640 1.55 -8.18 10.97
CA PRO A 640 2.25 -8.86 9.88
C PRO A 640 2.49 -7.97 8.67
N GLY A 641 1.52 -7.11 8.31
CA GLY A 641 1.65 -6.14 7.23
C GLY A 641 2.78 -5.13 7.48
N ARG A 642 2.86 -4.55 8.70
CA ARG A 642 3.97 -3.64 9.07
C ARG A 642 5.32 -4.34 9.00
N LEU A 643 5.44 -5.56 9.52
CA LEU A 643 6.69 -6.33 9.50
C LEU A 643 7.15 -6.65 8.07
N MET A 644 6.24 -7.02 7.18
CA MET A 644 6.56 -7.23 5.76
C MET A 644 6.97 -5.92 5.08
N GLY A 645 6.26 -4.82 5.36
CA GLY A 645 6.57 -3.50 4.81
C GLY A 645 7.99 -3.03 5.13
N ILE A 646 8.51 -3.33 6.34
CA ILE A 646 9.92 -3.01 6.69
C ILE A 646 10.90 -3.68 5.72
N GLU A 647 10.74 -4.99 5.50
CA GLU A 647 11.66 -5.75 4.65
C GLU A 647 11.55 -5.33 3.18
N ILE A 648 10.31 -5.14 2.70
CA ILE A 648 10.03 -4.72 1.32
C ILE A 648 10.63 -3.34 1.04
N GLY A 649 10.38 -2.35 1.91
CA GLY A 649 10.88 -0.99 1.71
C GLY A 649 12.40 -0.92 1.66
N VAL A 650 13.07 -1.63 2.56
CA VAL A 650 14.55 -1.69 2.58
C VAL A 650 15.10 -2.39 1.35
N ASN A 651 14.50 -3.51 0.93
CA ASN A 651 14.96 -4.26 -0.24
C ASN A 651 14.76 -3.45 -1.54
N ALA A 652 13.60 -2.83 -1.72
CA ALA A 652 13.31 -1.99 -2.87
C ALA A 652 14.23 -0.77 -2.95
N PHE A 653 14.53 -0.13 -1.82
CA PHE A 653 15.49 0.97 -1.78
C PHE A 653 16.88 0.52 -2.21
N ASN A 654 17.39 -0.60 -1.69
CA ASN A 654 18.70 -1.14 -2.03
C ASN A 654 18.78 -1.54 -3.52
N GLU A 655 17.70 -2.10 -4.05
CA GLU A 655 17.59 -2.45 -5.46
C GLU A 655 17.67 -1.20 -6.35
N ALA A 656 16.89 -0.17 -6.04
CA ALA A 656 16.92 1.11 -6.76
C ALA A 656 18.31 1.79 -6.69
N GLU A 657 18.95 1.81 -5.50
CA GLU A 657 20.30 2.35 -5.32
C GLU A 657 21.32 1.65 -6.22
N ALA A 658 21.17 0.34 -6.43
CA ALA A 658 22.08 -0.40 -7.31
C ALA A 658 21.98 0.08 -8.78
N TYR A 659 20.79 0.46 -9.25
CA TYR A 659 20.61 1.07 -10.57
C TYR A 659 21.21 2.47 -10.65
N PHE A 660 21.07 3.29 -9.61
CA PHE A 660 21.62 4.65 -9.59
C PHE A 660 23.15 4.68 -9.67
N ASN A 661 23.80 3.66 -9.14
CA ASN A 661 25.26 3.55 -9.07
C ASN A 661 25.86 2.63 -10.16
N ASN A 662 25.07 2.22 -11.15
CA ASN A 662 25.46 1.27 -12.20
C ASN A 662 26.11 -0.01 -11.63
N GLN A 663 25.66 -0.46 -10.46
CA GLN A 663 26.13 -1.70 -9.84
C GLN A 663 25.41 -2.94 -10.37
N ARG A 664 24.32 -2.74 -11.10
CA ARG A 664 23.62 -3.74 -11.89
C ARG A 664 24.22 -3.86 -13.29
N THR A 665 25.52 -4.19 -13.36
CA THR A 665 26.19 -4.51 -14.62
C THR A 665 25.71 -5.86 -15.14
N GLY A 666 24.65 -5.86 -15.92
CA GLY A 666 24.22 -6.97 -16.77
C GLY A 666 23.81 -8.23 -16.01
N ILE A 667 22.57 -8.63 -16.21
CA ILE A 667 21.96 -9.90 -15.81
C ILE A 667 21.66 -9.98 -14.30
N ALA A 668 20.54 -9.41 -13.85
CA ALA A 668 19.69 -10.17 -12.95
C ALA A 668 19.16 -11.35 -13.82
N GLU A 669 19.95 -12.39 -14.00
CA GLU A 669 19.39 -13.69 -14.29
C GLU A 669 18.51 -14.01 -13.08
N HIS A 670 17.19 -13.87 -13.21
CA HIS A 670 16.28 -14.79 -12.58
C HIS A 670 16.75 -16.15 -13.10
N LEU A 671 17.56 -16.83 -12.29
CA LEU A 671 17.93 -18.20 -12.57
C LEU A 671 16.61 -18.93 -12.66
N SER A 672 16.19 -19.21 -13.90
CA SER A 672 15.18 -20.25 -14.11
C SER A 672 15.60 -21.45 -13.24
N ASP A 673 14.65 -22.20 -12.69
CA ASP A 673 14.85 -23.42 -11.90
C ASP A 673 15.86 -24.46 -12.46
N ALA A 674 16.49 -24.13 -13.57
CA ALA A 674 17.47 -24.95 -14.25
C ALA A 674 18.81 -25.08 -13.49
N HIS A 675 19.19 -24.11 -12.62
CA HIS A 675 20.49 -24.09 -11.95
C HIS A 675 20.42 -23.43 -10.57
N SER A 676 19.82 -24.08 -9.59
CA SER A 676 19.79 -23.66 -8.19
C SER A 676 20.67 -24.57 -7.34
N PHE A 677 21.20 -24.05 -6.21
CA PHE A 677 21.88 -24.92 -5.27
C PHE A 677 21.52 -24.57 -3.82
N LYS A 678 21.66 -25.57 -2.96
CA LYS A 678 21.48 -25.45 -1.51
C LYS A 678 22.74 -25.89 -0.81
N VAL A 679 23.05 -25.30 0.33
CA VAL A 679 24.22 -25.60 1.15
C VAL A 679 23.81 -26.09 2.51
N TYR A 680 24.31 -27.25 2.94
CA TYR A 680 24.09 -27.75 4.29
C TYR A 680 25.36 -28.36 4.91
N PRO A 681 25.48 -28.22 6.25
CA PRO A 681 24.70 -27.33 7.10
C PRO A 681 25.06 -25.85 6.81
N ASN A 682 24.05 -24.96 6.91
CA ASN A 682 24.25 -23.52 6.93
C ASN A 682 23.39 -22.94 8.07
N PRO A 683 23.98 -22.47 9.19
CA PRO A 683 25.43 -22.29 9.43
C PRO A 683 26.27 -23.58 9.41
N ILE A 684 27.56 -23.41 9.01
CA ILE A 684 28.52 -24.49 8.92
C ILE A 684 28.91 -24.98 10.31
N ILE A 685 28.75 -26.28 10.53
CA ILE A 685 29.19 -26.97 11.73
C ILE A 685 30.28 -27.98 11.30
N GLY A 686 31.53 -27.73 11.68
CA GLY A 686 32.67 -28.58 11.30
C GLY A 686 33.36 -28.14 9.99
N ASP A 687 34.10 -29.04 9.38
CA ASP A 687 35.02 -28.71 8.28
C ASP A 687 34.54 -29.13 6.89
N ASN A 688 33.29 -29.55 6.75
CA ASN A 688 32.74 -29.95 5.47
C ASN A 688 31.29 -29.46 5.34
N ILE A 689 30.92 -29.14 4.09
CA ILE A 689 29.55 -28.85 3.67
C ILE A 689 29.18 -29.72 2.47
N VAL A 690 27.88 -29.87 2.25
CA VAL A 690 27.34 -30.43 1.02
C VAL A 690 26.63 -29.33 0.26
N VAL A 691 26.95 -29.21 -1.00
CA VAL A 691 26.26 -28.37 -1.98
C VAL A 691 25.40 -29.28 -2.85
N GLU A 692 24.09 -29.23 -2.66
CA GLU A 692 23.12 -29.86 -3.56
C GLU A 692 22.85 -28.91 -4.71
N LEU A 693 23.23 -29.27 -5.92
CA LEU A 693 23.12 -28.43 -7.10
C LEU A 693 22.16 -29.06 -8.11
N ASN A 694 21.11 -28.34 -8.48
CA ASN A 694 20.23 -28.68 -9.58
C ASN A 694 20.85 -28.20 -10.91
N HIS A 695 21.01 -29.09 -11.85
CA HIS A 695 21.58 -28.81 -13.18
C HIS A 695 20.71 -29.42 -14.28
N ARG A 696 20.22 -28.59 -15.19
CA ARG A 696 19.52 -29.08 -16.38
C ARG A 696 20.40 -28.77 -17.60
N GLY A 697 21.08 -29.80 -18.12
CA GLY A 697 21.94 -29.64 -19.30
C GLY A 697 22.93 -30.79 -19.49
N ASN A 698 23.82 -30.63 -20.47
CA ASN A 698 24.92 -31.56 -20.71
C ASN A 698 25.97 -31.48 -19.59
N PRO A 699 26.81 -32.51 -19.39
CA PRO A 699 27.88 -32.48 -18.41
C PRO A 699 28.70 -31.19 -18.54
N THR A 700 28.85 -30.47 -17.43
CA THR A 700 29.48 -29.14 -17.42
C THR A 700 30.47 -29.01 -16.26
N GLU A 701 31.65 -28.48 -16.52
CA GLU A 701 32.61 -28.09 -15.46
C GLU A 701 32.14 -26.78 -14.82
N VAL A 702 32.08 -26.76 -13.47
CA VAL A 702 31.77 -25.56 -12.70
C VAL A 702 32.94 -25.15 -11.82
N ARG A 703 33.12 -23.86 -11.69
CA ARG A 703 34.01 -23.24 -10.75
C ARG A 703 33.28 -22.80 -9.51
N ILE A 704 33.82 -23.11 -8.34
CA ILE A 704 33.22 -22.79 -7.03
C ILE A 704 34.19 -21.88 -6.28
N GLN A 705 33.71 -20.71 -5.86
CA GLN A 705 34.55 -19.71 -5.19
C GLN A 705 33.93 -19.33 -3.83
N TRP A 706 34.80 -19.24 -2.84
CA TRP A 706 34.46 -18.69 -1.54
C TRP A 706 34.94 -17.24 -1.50
N ILE A 707 34.04 -16.34 -1.25
CA ILE A 707 34.29 -14.90 -1.26
C ILE A 707 33.96 -14.38 0.15
N ASP A 708 34.91 -13.67 0.76
CA ASP A 708 34.68 -13.06 2.08
C ASP A 708 33.81 -11.81 1.98
N MET A 709 33.42 -11.24 3.12
CA MET A 709 32.59 -10.05 3.20
C MET A 709 33.23 -8.77 2.59
N PHE A 710 34.53 -8.81 2.25
CA PHE A 710 35.24 -7.73 1.59
C PHE A 710 35.36 -7.93 0.07
N GLY A 711 34.70 -8.97 -0.48
CA GLY A 711 34.73 -9.30 -1.91
C GLY A 711 35.99 -10.05 -2.38
N LYS A 712 36.84 -10.49 -1.44
CA LYS A 712 38.06 -11.22 -1.76
C LYS A 712 37.79 -12.72 -1.88
N VAL A 713 38.22 -13.35 -2.98
CA VAL A 713 38.17 -14.80 -3.12
C VAL A 713 39.21 -15.43 -2.19
N VAL A 714 38.77 -16.18 -1.22
CA VAL A 714 39.60 -16.85 -0.18
C VAL A 714 39.85 -18.32 -0.45
N LYS A 715 38.99 -18.97 -1.27
CA LYS A 715 39.15 -20.36 -1.67
C LYS A 715 38.50 -20.61 -3.04
N ASN A 716 39.07 -21.55 -3.82
CA ASN A 716 38.55 -21.96 -5.13
C ASN A 716 38.51 -23.49 -5.19
N ASP A 717 37.38 -24.03 -5.65
CA ASP A 717 37.17 -25.43 -5.94
C ASP A 717 36.61 -25.59 -7.37
N ARG A 718 36.59 -26.81 -7.91
CA ARG A 718 35.97 -27.16 -9.20
C ARG A 718 35.25 -28.47 -9.08
N ALA A 719 34.17 -28.62 -9.84
CA ALA A 719 33.40 -29.85 -9.93
C ALA A 719 32.89 -30.07 -11.38
N VAL A 720 32.65 -31.30 -11.74
CA VAL A 720 31.98 -31.64 -13.00
C VAL A 720 30.59 -32.13 -12.69
N LEU A 721 29.58 -31.49 -13.25
CA LEU A 721 28.19 -31.85 -13.10
C LEU A 721 27.82 -32.87 -14.19
N THR A 722 27.34 -34.03 -13.79
CA THR A 722 26.96 -35.14 -14.68
C THR A 722 25.54 -35.59 -14.48
N GLU A 723 24.89 -35.16 -13.39
CA GLU A 723 23.53 -35.58 -13.01
C GLU A 723 22.62 -34.34 -12.85
N ALA A 724 21.32 -34.51 -13.03
CA ALA A 724 20.34 -33.43 -12.91
C ALA A 724 20.27 -32.83 -11.51
N VAL A 725 20.54 -33.61 -10.48
CA VAL A 725 20.74 -33.16 -9.09
C VAL A 725 22.04 -33.80 -8.59
N GLN A 726 23.01 -33.00 -8.23
CA GLN A 726 24.32 -33.49 -7.80
C GLN A 726 24.73 -32.91 -6.45
N ASN A 727 25.16 -33.78 -5.54
CA ASN A 727 25.72 -33.40 -4.24
C ASN A 727 27.23 -33.30 -4.32
N ILE A 728 27.77 -32.11 -4.06
CA ILE A 728 29.20 -31.83 -4.06
C ILE A 728 29.65 -31.62 -2.62
N GLN A 729 30.59 -32.44 -2.13
CA GLN A 729 31.22 -32.20 -0.84
C GLN A 729 32.36 -31.19 -0.99
N LEU A 730 32.30 -30.14 -0.15
CA LEU A 730 33.33 -29.11 -0.10
C LEU A 730 33.93 -29.04 1.31
N SER A 731 35.25 -29.03 1.39
CA SER A 731 35.95 -28.76 2.66
C SER A 731 35.94 -27.26 2.96
N THR A 732 35.65 -26.91 4.21
CA THR A 732 35.74 -25.55 4.73
C THR A 732 36.99 -25.35 5.59
N GLU A 733 37.91 -26.31 5.56
CA GLU A 733 39.21 -26.23 6.24
C GLU A 733 40.00 -25.01 5.72
N GLY A 734 40.58 -24.23 6.63
CA GLY A 734 41.30 -23.00 6.31
C GLY A 734 40.41 -21.75 6.24
N LEU A 735 39.11 -21.87 6.28
CA LEU A 735 38.20 -20.71 6.44
C LEU A 735 38.05 -20.38 7.92
N THR A 736 38.17 -19.11 8.27
CA THR A 736 37.91 -18.61 9.64
C THR A 736 36.40 -18.50 9.90
N ALA A 737 35.98 -18.38 11.17
CA ALA A 737 34.59 -18.06 11.49
C ALA A 737 34.20 -16.71 10.84
N GLY A 738 33.06 -16.66 10.17
CA GLY A 738 32.63 -15.48 9.44
C GLY A 738 31.53 -15.75 8.42
N ILE A 739 31.17 -14.71 7.69
CA ILE A 739 30.20 -14.75 6.59
C ILE A 739 30.95 -14.83 5.27
N TYR A 740 30.53 -15.74 4.42
CA TYR A 740 31.06 -15.94 3.07
C TYR A 740 29.94 -15.96 2.04
N VAL A 741 30.26 -15.65 0.81
CA VAL A 741 29.43 -15.94 -0.36
C VAL A 741 30.05 -17.12 -1.08
N LEU A 742 29.31 -18.22 -1.17
CA LEU A 742 29.68 -19.34 -2.04
C LEU A 742 29.13 -19.01 -3.44
N TYR A 743 30.04 -18.87 -4.41
CA TYR A 743 29.72 -18.49 -5.77
C TYR A 743 30.09 -19.64 -6.71
N ILE A 744 29.13 -20.08 -7.50
CA ILE A 744 29.30 -21.19 -8.46
C ILE A 744 29.07 -20.65 -9.86
N SER A 745 29.99 -20.93 -10.80
CA SER A 745 29.87 -20.51 -12.19
C SER A 745 30.15 -21.66 -13.16
N GLY A 746 29.23 -21.88 -14.08
CA GLY A 746 29.38 -22.73 -15.27
C GLY A 746 29.79 -21.87 -16.48
N SER A 747 29.72 -22.46 -17.68
CA SER A 747 30.02 -21.79 -18.94
C SER A 747 29.01 -20.71 -19.32
N THR A 748 27.73 -20.89 -18.97
CA THR A 748 26.60 -20.05 -19.38
C THR A 748 25.74 -19.55 -18.22
N TRP A 749 26.08 -19.92 -16.96
CA TRP A 749 25.29 -19.58 -15.79
C TRP A 749 26.16 -19.36 -14.55
N LYS A 750 25.61 -18.69 -13.56
CA LYS A 750 26.24 -18.38 -12.29
C LYS A 750 25.18 -18.44 -11.17
N ALA A 751 25.58 -18.84 -9.98
CA ALA A 751 24.73 -18.84 -8.81
C ALA A 751 25.52 -18.50 -7.56
N SER A 752 24.90 -17.90 -6.55
CA SER A 752 25.56 -17.57 -5.30
C SER A 752 24.63 -17.76 -4.10
N GLN A 753 25.20 -18.13 -2.95
CA GLN A 753 24.48 -18.28 -1.69
C GLN A 753 25.34 -17.80 -0.53
N LYS A 754 24.73 -17.07 0.42
CA LYS A 754 25.36 -16.70 1.68
C LYS A 754 25.53 -17.93 2.57
N VAL A 755 26.73 -18.09 3.12
CA VAL A 755 27.09 -19.19 4.02
C VAL A 755 27.75 -18.61 5.27
N VAL A 756 27.38 -19.12 6.44
CA VAL A 756 27.91 -18.68 7.73
C VAL A 756 28.74 -19.79 8.34
N LYS A 757 30.01 -19.52 8.70
CA LYS A 757 30.88 -20.44 9.45
C LYS A 757 31.03 -19.94 10.88
N HIS A 758 30.75 -20.81 11.85
CA HIS A 758 30.95 -20.57 13.29
C HIS A 758 32.34 -20.91 13.74
#